data_43c058dd16750cc40b25b41e0977d84c
#
_entry.id   43c058dd16750cc40b25b41e0977d84c
#
_cell.length_a   1.000
_cell.length_b   1.000
_cell.length_c   1.000
_cell.angle_alpha   90.00
_cell.angle_beta   90.00
_cell.angle_gamma   90.00
#
_symmetry.space_group_name_H-M   'P 1'
#
loop_
_entity.id
_entity.type
_entity.pdbx_description
1 polymer ?
#
loop_
_entity_poly.entity_id
_entity_poly.type
_entity_poly.pdbx_seq_one_letter_code
_entity_poly.pdbx_strand_id
1 'polypeptide(L)'
;MTEADIITKRVLPAILDAGWSDTTQIRQEVKLRDGKVIVRGKIAARRTVKSADIVLYYKPGIPLAVIEAKANKHEIGKGMQQGIEYARLLDVPFVFATNGDGFIFRDATVADGELMEKPITLGEFPSPSELWQKLCLSKGYTEAQLPVITQDYYDDGSGKAPRYYQLQAINKTIEAVSGGQNRVLLVMATGTGKTYTAFQIIWRLWKAKSKKRILFLADRNILVDQTKNNDFLPFGTAMTKVTGRTIDPAFEIHLALYQAITGPEEDQKAFKQVAPDFFDLIVIDECHRGSASEDSAWREILDYFSAATQIGLTATPKETHEVSSTDYFGDPVYIYSLKEGIEDGFLAPYKVVRVDIDVDLQGWRPTKGQTDKNGELIDDRIYNQKDFDRTMVIDERTELVAKTITDYLKRTNPMDKTIIFCNDIDHAERMRRALVNLNPEQVKKNDKYVMKITGDDDIGKAQLDNFINPKKAYPVIATTSELMTTGVDAKTCKLVVLDQNIQSMTKFKQIIGRGTRIDERYGKLWFTILDFKKATELFADERFDGIPEKVMDTTPQDIADPESDFEEQFDEHEEETEDDVIGADEDPAPYTVTGSDDVGPLPEDDENKVRKFHVNGVAVGVFAQRVQYYDADGKLVTESFKDYTRKTLLKEYASLDDFTRKWQGAERKQAIIKELEQQGIIWEVLAEEVGKELDPFDMLCHVVYGQPPLTRKERAENVRKRNYFTKYSDAAQAVLNTLLDKYADAGVQEIESIQVLKLKPFDSMGTLPEIIKSGFGDRNGYNQAISELESEIYHLPPRSA
;
A
#
# COMPACT_ATOMS: atom_id res chain seq x y z
N MET A 1 -13.44 -33.47 35.03
CA MET A 1 -13.17 -33.93 33.66
C MET A 1 -12.40 -32.82 32.93
N THR A 2 -11.49 -33.19 32.05
CA THR A 2 -10.81 -32.26 31.15
C THR A 2 -11.78 -31.80 30.04
N GLU A 3 -11.42 -30.73 29.29
CA GLU A 3 -12.25 -30.31 28.14
C GLU A 3 -12.40 -31.42 27.11
N ALA A 4 -11.34 -32.16 26.79
CA ALA A 4 -11.40 -33.30 25.87
C ALA A 4 -12.31 -34.43 26.38
N ASP A 5 -12.32 -34.72 27.70
CA ASP A 5 -13.24 -35.69 28.29
C ASP A 5 -14.71 -35.26 28.17
N ILE A 6 -14.97 -33.96 28.37
CA ILE A 6 -16.32 -33.38 28.24
C ILE A 6 -16.81 -33.48 26.83
N ILE A 7 -15.99 -33.06 25.85
CA ILE A 7 -16.32 -33.16 24.42
C ILE A 7 -16.66 -34.60 24.09
N THR A 8 -15.78 -35.55 24.40
CA THR A 8 -15.92 -36.92 23.98
C THR A 8 -17.09 -37.68 24.68
N LYS A 9 -17.26 -37.44 26.01
CA LYS A 9 -18.17 -38.25 26.84
C LYS A 9 -19.58 -37.63 27.03
N ARG A 10 -19.74 -36.33 26.76
CA ARG A 10 -20.97 -35.59 27.02
C ARG A 10 -21.47 -34.82 25.79
N VAL A 11 -20.63 -34.03 25.16
CA VAL A 11 -21.03 -33.14 24.05
C VAL A 11 -21.30 -33.91 22.78
N LEU A 12 -20.36 -34.74 22.32
CA LEU A 12 -20.52 -35.53 21.10
C LEU A 12 -21.74 -36.48 21.16
N PRO A 13 -21.97 -37.26 22.24
CA PRO A 13 -23.17 -38.07 22.35
C PRO A 13 -24.45 -37.25 22.25
N ALA A 14 -24.56 -36.10 22.91
CA ALA A 14 -25.72 -35.21 22.83
C ALA A 14 -25.99 -34.68 21.43
N ILE A 15 -24.93 -34.30 20.70
CA ILE A 15 -25.04 -33.83 19.32
C ILE A 15 -25.47 -34.98 18.37
N LEU A 16 -24.87 -36.14 18.52
CA LEU A 16 -25.23 -37.34 17.72
C LEU A 16 -26.68 -37.80 17.98
N ASP A 17 -27.12 -37.77 19.24
CA ASP A 17 -28.52 -38.09 19.62
C ASP A 17 -29.50 -37.07 19.03
N ALA A 18 -29.08 -35.81 18.83
CA ALA A 18 -29.86 -34.77 18.14
C ALA A 18 -29.90 -34.93 16.60
N GLY A 19 -29.25 -35.97 16.06
CA GLY A 19 -29.29 -36.33 14.64
C GLY A 19 -28.20 -35.72 13.77
N TRP A 20 -27.12 -35.14 14.35
CA TRP A 20 -25.96 -34.64 13.59
C TRP A 20 -25.07 -35.80 13.10
N SER A 21 -24.55 -35.64 11.86
CA SER A 21 -23.64 -36.64 11.27
C SER A 21 -22.20 -36.39 11.68
N ASP A 22 -21.54 -37.32 12.34
CA ASP A 22 -20.15 -37.26 12.71
C ASP A 22 -19.22 -37.12 11.50
N THR A 23 -19.51 -37.73 10.40
CA THR A 23 -18.64 -37.76 9.21
C THR A 23 -18.69 -36.49 8.37
N THR A 24 -19.85 -35.83 8.31
CA THR A 24 -20.07 -34.73 7.36
C THR A 24 -20.39 -33.38 8.00
N GLN A 25 -20.98 -33.40 9.19
CA GLN A 25 -21.53 -32.19 9.83
C GLN A 25 -20.76 -31.74 11.07
N ILE A 26 -20.00 -32.60 11.73
CA ILE A 26 -19.23 -32.29 12.92
C ILE A 26 -17.75 -32.18 12.55
N ARG A 27 -17.13 -31.07 12.93
CA ARG A 27 -15.67 -30.92 12.83
C ARG A 27 -15.14 -30.42 14.17
N GLN A 28 -14.15 -31.12 14.71
CA GLN A 28 -13.48 -30.80 15.96
C GLN A 28 -12.19 -30.07 15.70
N GLU A 29 -11.75 -29.24 16.65
CA GLU A 29 -10.50 -28.47 16.61
C GLU A 29 -10.31 -27.70 15.29
N VAL A 30 -11.39 -27.01 14.87
CA VAL A 30 -11.38 -26.28 13.60
C VAL A 30 -10.48 -25.06 13.71
N LYS A 31 -9.35 -25.12 13.03
CA LYS A 31 -8.37 -24.03 12.99
C LYS A 31 -8.94 -22.84 12.22
N LEU A 32 -9.13 -21.73 12.91
CA LEU A 32 -9.63 -20.48 12.34
C LEU A 32 -8.49 -19.52 11.99
N ARG A 33 -7.54 -19.33 12.93
CA ARG A 33 -6.38 -18.46 12.75
C ARG A 33 -5.07 -19.21 12.97
N ASP A 34 -4.06 -18.91 12.14
CA ASP A 34 -2.73 -19.53 12.27
C ASP A 34 -1.90 -18.91 13.40
N GLY A 35 -2.40 -17.84 14.04
CA GLY A 35 -1.70 -17.03 15.01
C GLY A 35 -0.77 -16.01 14.35
N LYS A 36 -0.87 -14.74 14.77
CA LYS A 36 -0.04 -13.64 14.27
C LYS A 36 1.45 -14.00 14.40
N VAL A 37 2.23 -13.73 13.37
CA VAL A 37 3.69 -13.80 13.43
C VAL A 37 4.20 -12.52 14.07
N ILE A 38 4.93 -12.63 15.18
CA ILE A 38 5.62 -11.53 15.85
C ILE A 38 7.09 -11.60 15.44
N VAL A 39 7.64 -10.46 15.07
CA VAL A 39 9.04 -10.35 14.65
C VAL A 39 9.79 -9.48 15.66
N ARG A 40 10.78 -10.06 16.36
CA ARG A 40 11.70 -9.35 17.25
C ARG A 40 13.12 -9.50 16.71
N GLY A 41 13.74 -8.40 16.29
CA GLY A 41 15.07 -8.45 15.67
C GLY A 41 15.10 -9.41 14.47
N LYS A 42 15.92 -10.44 14.53
CA LYS A 42 16.06 -11.52 13.53
C LYS A 42 15.21 -12.75 13.85
N ILE A 43 14.51 -12.76 14.97
CA ILE A 43 13.70 -13.89 15.43
C ILE A 43 12.25 -13.62 15.13
N ALA A 44 11.55 -14.62 14.60
CA ALA A 44 10.11 -14.57 14.42
C ALA A 44 9.45 -15.76 15.13
N ALA A 45 8.36 -15.51 15.82
CA ALA A 45 7.57 -16.52 16.50
C ALA A 45 6.08 -16.34 16.19
N ARG A 46 5.30 -17.42 16.20
CA ARG A 46 3.85 -17.35 16.07
C ARG A 46 3.20 -17.26 17.46
N ARG A 47 2.15 -16.45 17.56
CA ARG A 47 1.20 -16.54 18.68
C ARG A 47 0.43 -17.84 18.61
N THR A 48 -0.28 -18.17 19.70
CA THR A 48 -1.10 -19.36 19.79
C THR A 48 -2.13 -19.43 18.66
N VAL A 49 -2.22 -20.60 18.04
CA VAL A 49 -3.26 -20.92 17.05
C VAL A 49 -4.63 -20.83 17.73
N LYS A 50 -5.59 -20.16 17.09
CA LYS A 50 -6.97 -20.12 17.58
C LYS A 50 -7.81 -21.16 16.82
N SER A 51 -8.35 -22.13 17.54
CA SER A 51 -9.21 -23.18 17.04
C SER A 51 -10.53 -23.21 17.80
N ALA A 52 -11.65 -23.37 17.11
CA ALA A 52 -12.93 -23.67 17.74
C ALA A 52 -12.97 -25.15 18.14
N ASP A 53 -13.47 -25.46 19.34
CA ASP A 53 -13.55 -26.84 19.82
C ASP A 53 -14.38 -27.70 18.89
N ILE A 54 -15.57 -27.22 18.49
CA ILE A 54 -16.43 -27.90 17.50
C ILE A 54 -17.11 -26.83 16.62
N VAL A 55 -17.14 -27.11 15.32
CA VAL A 55 -17.98 -26.36 14.36
C VAL A 55 -18.96 -27.33 13.74
N LEU A 56 -20.23 -26.94 13.76
CA LEU A 56 -21.30 -27.69 13.15
C LEU A 56 -21.61 -27.12 11.76
N TYR A 57 -21.76 -28.02 10.78
CA TYR A 57 -22.04 -27.67 9.39
C TYR A 57 -23.38 -28.25 8.95
N TYR A 58 -24.17 -27.49 8.19
CA TYR A 58 -25.33 -28.05 7.50
C TYR A 58 -24.88 -29.08 6.44
N LYS A 59 -23.92 -28.66 5.62
CA LYS A 59 -23.14 -29.46 4.66
C LYS A 59 -21.69 -29.05 4.71
N PRO A 60 -20.75 -29.85 4.21
CA PRO A 60 -19.34 -29.42 4.11
C PRO A 60 -19.20 -28.04 3.47
N GLY A 61 -18.53 -27.08 4.16
CA GLY A 61 -18.36 -25.71 3.71
C GLY A 61 -19.53 -24.75 4.00
N ILE A 62 -20.64 -25.23 4.65
CA ILE A 62 -21.75 -24.39 5.09
C ILE A 62 -21.85 -24.47 6.62
N PRO A 63 -21.10 -23.66 7.37
CA PRO A 63 -21.12 -23.67 8.83
C PRO A 63 -22.47 -23.17 9.35
N LEU A 64 -22.90 -23.68 10.50
CA LEU A 64 -24.13 -23.28 11.18
C LEU A 64 -23.89 -22.78 12.59
N ALA A 65 -23.05 -23.49 13.37
CA ALA A 65 -22.88 -23.21 14.77
C ALA A 65 -21.46 -23.46 15.25
N VAL A 66 -21.08 -22.79 16.33
CA VAL A 66 -19.84 -23.02 17.09
C VAL A 66 -20.18 -23.55 18.48
N ILE A 67 -19.41 -24.52 18.96
CA ILE A 67 -19.52 -25.04 20.32
C ILE A 67 -18.14 -24.86 21.00
N GLU A 68 -18.15 -24.21 22.17
CA GLU A 68 -16.98 -24.05 23.04
C GLU A 68 -17.19 -24.79 24.34
N ALA A 69 -16.28 -25.69 24.67
CA ALA A 69 -16.30 -26.50 25.86
C ALA A 69 -15.26 -25.99 26.89
N LYS A 70 -15.61 -26.01 28.14
CA LYS A 70 -14.68 -25.72 29.25
C LYS A 70 -14.75 -26.83 30.30
N ALA A 71 -13.63 -27.05 31.03
CA ALA A 71 -13.58 -28.04 32.08
C ALA A 71 -14.73 -27.83 33.09
N ASN A 72 -15.33 -28.90 33.61
CA ASN A 72 -16.55 -28.79 34.42
C ASN A 72 -16.37 -28.15 35.79
N LYS A 73 -15.16 -27.73 36.15
CA LYS A 73 -14.91 -26.84 37.26
C LYS A 73 -15.32 -25.39 37.00
N HIS A 74 -15.69 -25.05 35.78
CA HIS A 74 -16.12 -23.75 35.35
C HIS A 74 -17.63 -23.69 35.15
N GLU A 75 -18.21 -22.49 35.18
CA GLU A 75 -19.61 -22.28 34.84
C GLU A 75 -19.87 -22.60 33.36
N ILE A 76 -21.12 -23.02 33.05
CA ILE A 76 -21.50 -23.47 31.71
C ILE A 76 -21.23 -22.40 30.65
N GLY A 77 -21.45 -21.13 30.95
CA GLY A 77 -21.31 -20.00 30.00
C GLY A 77 -19.89 -19.49 29.80
N LYS A 78 -18.87 -20.02 30.49
CA LYS A 78 -17.50 -19.45 30.45
C LYS A 78 -16.88 -19.42 29.04
N GLY A 79 -17.25 -20.29 28.12
CA GLY A 79 -16.77 -20.32 26.75
C GLY A 79 -17.52 -19.39 25.77
N MET A 80 -18.60 -18.73 26.23
CA MET A 80 -19.53 -18.02 25.34
C MET A 80 -18.86 -16.90 24.54
N GLN A 81 -18.06 -16.05 25.18
CA GLN A 81 -17.38 -14.93 24.49
C GLN A 81 -16.42 -15.42 23.41
N GLN A 82 -15.64 -16.47 23.70
CA GLN A 82 -14.77 -17.10 22.72
C GLN A 82 -15.56 -17.70 21.55
N GLY A 83 -16.69 -18.38 21.84
CA GLY A 83 -17.58 -18.92 20.83
C GLY A 83 -18.20 -17.82 19.94
N ILE A 84 -18.55 -16.67 20.51
CA ILE A 84 -19.05 -15.51 19.74
C ILE A 84 -17.98 -14.95 18.79
N GLU A 85 -16.73 -14.83 19.23
CA GLU A 85 -15.62 -14.41 18.37
C GLU A 85 -15.49 -15.38 17.17
N TYR A 86 -15.53 -16.68 17.42
CA TYR A 86 -15.41 -17.68 16.35
C TYR A 86 -16.64 -17.72 15.44
N ALA A 87 -17.81 -17.52 15.99
CA ALA A 87 -19.04 -17.41 15.22
C ALA A 87 -19.03 -16.20 14.25
N ARG A 88 -18.50 -15.07 14.69
CA ARG A 88 -18.27 -13.91 13.82
C ARG A 88 -17.29 -14.23 12.67
N LEU A 89 -16.19 -14.95 12.95
CA LEU A 89 -15.24 -15.37 11.91
C LEU A 89 -15.86 -16.33 10.89
N LEU A 90 -16.84 -17.13 11.29
CA LEU A 90 -17.53 -18.07 10.41
C LEU A 90 -18.82 -17.51 9.82
N ASP A 91 -19.27 -16.33 10.23
CA ASP A 91 -20.56 -15.69 9.87
C ASP A 91 -21.75 -16.59 10.22
N VAL A 92 -21.74 -17.18 11.43
CA VAL A 92 -22.80 -18.07 11.91
C VAL A 92 -23.53 -17.48 13.11
N PRO A 93 -24.87 -17.65 13.21
CA PRO A 93 -25.64 -17.00 14.26
C PRO A 93 -25.75 -17.83 15.55
N PHE A 94 -25.35 -19.10 15.55
CA PHE A 94 -25.57 -20.01 16.67
C PHE A 94 -24.27 -20.33 17.41
N VAL A 95 -24.30 -20.14 18.74
CA VAL A 95 -23.18 -20.46 19.62
C VAL A 95 -23.66 -21.30 20.80
N PHE A 96 -22.90 -22.30 21.15
CA PHE A 96 -23.13 -23.12 22.34
C PHE A 96 -21.89 -23.08 23.23
N ALA A 97 -22.07 -22.71 24.48
CA ALA A 97 -21.03 -22.87 25.51
C ALA A 97 -21.41 -23.98 26.46
N THR A 98 -20.45 -24.82 26.86
CA THR A 98 -20.74 -26.00 27.71
C THR A 98 -19.60 -26.33 28.67
N ASN A 99 -19.92 -26.89 29.82
CA ASN A 99 -19.01 -27.56 30.75
C ASN A 99 -19.31 -29.05 30.90
N GLY A 100 -20.21 -29.60 30.07
CA GLY A 100 -20.67 -31.01 30.07
C GLY A 100 -21.91 -31.30 30.90
N ASP A 101 -22.44 -30.35 31.65
CA ASP A 101 -23.69 -30.52 32.42
C ASP A 101 -24.92 -30.05 31.64
N GLY A 102 -24.72 -29.20 30.62
CA GLY A 102 -25.72 -28.65 29.73
C GLY A 102 -25.08 -27.69 28.77
N PHE A 103 -25.88 -26.87 28.10
CA PHE A 103 -25.40 -25.80 27.22
C PHE A 103 -26.02 -24.46 27.57
N ILE A 104 -25.29 -23.36 27.38
CA ILE A 104 -25.90 -22.07 27.13
C ILE A 104 -25.98 -21.92 25.60
N PHE A 105 -27.16 -21.82 25.08
CA PHE A 105 -27.44 -21.66 23.65
C PHE A 105 -27.69 -20.18 23.34
N ARG A 106 -26.86 -19.60 22.49
CA ARG A 106 -27.02 -18.28 21.92
C ARG A 106 -27.57 -18.41 20.50
N ASP A 107 -28.69 -17.71 20.27
CA ASP A 107 -29.37 -17.64 18.97
C ASP A 107 -29.48 -16.17 18.54
N ALA A 108 -28.63 -15.75 17.61
CA ALA A 108 -28.64 -14.37 17.10
C ALA A 108 -29.74 -14.12 16.03
N THR A 109 -30.58 -15.10 15.75
CA THR A 109 -31.71 -14.99 14.79
C THR A 109 -33.04 -14.64 15.44
N VAL A 110 -33.09 -14.58 16.78
CA VAL A 110 -34.32 -14.26 17.52
C VAL A 110 -34.79 -12.84 17.24
N ALA A 111 -36.11 -12.65 17.33
CA ALA A 111 -36.74 -11.33 17.17
C ALA A 111 -36.51 -10.45 18.40
N ASP A 112 -36.70 -9.15 18.24
CA ASP A 112 -36.62 -8.19 19.32
C ASP A 112 -37.57 -8.56 20.46
N GLY A 113 -37.01 -8.61 21.67
CA GLY A 113 -37.75 -8.95 22.89
C GLY A 113 -37.69 -10.42 23.28
N GLU A 114 -37.11 -11.29 22.49
CA GLU A 114 -36.85 -12.69 22.86
C GLU A 114 -35.46 -12.84 23.49
N LEU A 115 -35.29 -13.91 24.31
CA LEU A 115 -34.00 -14.20 24.96
C LEU A 115 -33.00 -14.76 23.92
N MET A 116 -31.93 -14.00 23.68
CA MET A 116 -30.87 -14.43 22.78
C MET A 116 -30.06 -15.59 23.35
N GLU A 117 -29.87 -15.64 24.69
CA GLU A 117 -29.12 -16.69 25.37
C GLU A 117 -30.00 -17.40 26.37
N LYS A 118 -30.03 -18.72 26.28
CA LYS A 118 -30.85 -19.57 27.18
C LYS A 118 -30.12 -20.88 27.54
N PRO A 119 -30.28 -21.37 28.78
CA PRO A 119 -29.81 -22.71 29.15
C PRO A 119 -30.67 -23.74 28.47
N ILE A 120 -30.03 -24.82 27.99
CA ILE A 120 -30.67 -26.03 27.51
C ILE A 120 -29.96 -27.23 28.08
N THR A 121 -30.69 -28.33 28.27
CA THR A 121 -30.14 -29.61 28.69
C THR A 121 -29.43 -30.33 27.52
N LEU A 122 -28.62 -31.34 27.81
CA LEU A 122 -27.97 -32.16 26.79
C LEU A 122 -28.96 -32.80 25.82
N GLY A 123 -30.15 -33.22 26.31
CA GLY A 123 -31.20 -33.84 25.51
C GLY A 123 -32.06 -32.86 24.69
N GLU A 124 -31.89 -31.56 24.90
CA GLU A 124 -32.61 -30.50 24.15
C GLU A 124 -31.75 -29.87 23.07
N PHE A 125 -30.61 -30.50 22.72
CA PHE A 125 -29.76 -30.00 21.67
C PHE A 125 -30.48 -29.97 20.32
N PRO A 126 -30.49 -28.84 19.59
CA PRO A 126 -31.26 -28.72 18.35
C PRO A 126 -30.68 -29.57 17.21
N SER A 127 -31.56 -30.10 16.37
CA SER A 127 -31.18 -30.86 15.18
C SER A 127 -30.60 -29.97 14.07
N PRO A 128 -29.91 -30.58 13.08
CA PRO A 128 -29.41 -29.85 11.91
C PRO A 128 -30.51 -29.11 11.14
N SER A 129 -31.68 -29.75 11.02
CA SER A 129 -32.83 -29.18 10.31
C SER A 129 -33.43 -27.99 11.04
N GLU A 130 -33.52 -28.04 12.36
CA GLU A 130 -34.02 -26.89 13.16
C GLU A 130 -33.14 -25.68 13.06
N LEU A 131 -31.81 -25.81 13.20
CA LEU A 131 -30.88 -24.68 13.04
C LEU A 131 -30.86 -24.16 11.61
N TRP A 132 -30.92 -25.07 10.62
CA TRP A 132 -30.99 -24.67 9.22
C TRP A 132 -32.25 -23.85 8.89
N GLN A 133 -33.42 -24.31 9.37
CA GLN A 133 -34.66 -23.58 9.18
C GLN A 133 -34.65 -22.20 9.84
N LYS A 134 -34.13 -22.09 11.05
CA LYS A 134 -33.94 -20.79 11.72
C LYS A 134 -33.06 -19.85 10.89
N LEU A 135 -31.93 -20.36 10.40
CA LEU A 135 -31.04 -19.58 9.54
C LEU A 135 -31.73 -19.12 8.25
N CYS A 136 -32.43 -20.05 7.56
CA CYS A 136 -33.15 -19.73 6.33
C CYS A 136 -34.23 -18.66 6.54
N LEU A 137 -34.99 -18.75 7.64
CA LEU A 137 -35.99 -17.73 7.99
C LEU A 137 -35.37 -16.38 8.28
N SER A 138 -34.31 -16.35 9.07
CA SER A 138 -33.56 -15.10 9.41
C SER A 138 -32.95 -14.43 8.19
N LYS A 139 -32.36 -15.20 7.28
CA LYS A 139 -31.78 -14.71 6.02
C LYS A 139 -32.80 -14.44 4.93
N GLY A 140 -34.04 -14.87 5.09
CA GLY A 140 -35.11 -14.76 4.09
C GLY A 140 -34.89 -15.60 2.83
N TYR A 141 -34.23 -16.74 2.93
CA TYR A 141 -33.96 -17.60 1.77
C TYR A 141 -35.25 -18.20 1.20
N THR A 142 -35.40 -18.15 -0.11
CA THR A 142 -36.52 -18.80 -0.82
C THR A 142 -36.15 -20.21 -1.22
N GLU A 143 -37.17 -21.07 -1.46
CA GLU A 143 -36.95 -22.45 -1.93
C GLU A 143 -36.14 -22.52 -3.25
N ALA A 144 -36.27 -21.52 -4.12
CA ALA A 144 -35.52 -21.43 -5.38
C ALA A 144 -34.03 -21.17 -5.18
N GLN A 145 -33.64 -20.48 -4.10
CA GLN A 145 -32.23 -20.17 -3.77
C GLN A 145 -31.51 -21.33 -3.11
N LEU A 146 -32.23 -22.19 -2.35
CA LEU A 146 -31.61 -23.25 -1.57
C LEU A 146 -30.71 -24.20 -2.37
N PRO A 147 -31.08 -24.66 -3.58
CA PRO A 147 -30.21 -25.54 -4.37
C PRO A 147 -28.87 -24.89 -4.73
N VAL A 148 -28.84 -23.54 -4.93
CA VAL A 148 -27.62 -22.80 -5.23
C VAL A 148 -26.80 -22.58 -3.96
N ILE A 149 -27.43 -22.14 -2.88
CA ILE A 149 -26.80 -21.87 -1.58
C ILE A 149 -26.21 -23.16 -0.99
N THR A 150 -26.87 -24.30 -1.15
CA THR A 150 -26.43 -25.60 -0.60
C THR A 150 -25.61 -26.44 -1.58
N GLN A 151 -25.25 -25.93 -2.75
CA GLN A 151 -24.38 -26.64 -3.69
C GLN A 151 -22.99 -26.89 -3.08
N ASP A 152 -22.54 -28.16 -3.21
CA ASP A 152 -21.27 -28.59 -2.65
C ASP A 152 -20.07 -27.86 -3.26
N TYR A 153 -19.06 -27.66 -2.44
CA TYR A 153 -17.74 -27.20 -2.87
C TYR A 153 -17.04 -28.27 -3.72
N TYR A 154 -16.09 -27.84 -4.53
CA TYR A 154 -15.14 -28.76 -5.13
C TYR A 154 -14.19 -29.29 -4.05
N ASP A 155 -14.08 -30.59 -3.95
CA ASP A 155 -13.14 -31.30 -3.09
C ASP A 155 -12.48 -32.41 -3.95
N ASP A 156 -11.15 -32.40 -4.00
CA ASP A 156 -10.35 -33.38 -4.70
C ASP A 156 -9.88 -34.55 -3.80
N GLY A 157 -10.33 -34.57 -2.55
CA GLY A 157 -9.93 -35.54 -1.54
C GLY A 157 -8.51 -35.32 -0.98
N SER A 158 -7.82 -34.23 -1.36
CA SER A 158 -6.48 -33.91 -0.84
C SER A 158 -6.48 -33.35 0.58
N GLY A 159 -7.67 -33.05 1.12
CA GLY A 159 -7.84 -32.34 2.39
C GLY A 159 -7.64 -30.83 2.32
N LYS A 160 -7.45 -30.25 1.12
CA LYS A 160 -7.37 -28.81 0.91
C LYS A 160 -8.78 -28.21 1.01
N ALA A 161 -9.12 -27.66 2.17
CA ALA A 161 -10.36 -26.93 2.39
C ALA A 161 -10.15 -25.41 2.28
N PRO A 162 -11.17 -24.62 1.89
CA PRO A 162 -11.12 -23.18 1.98
C PRO A 162 -10.88 -22.72 3.42
N ARG A 163 -10.06 -21.71 3.61
CA ARG A 163 -9.91 -21.02 4.89
C ARG A 163 -11.20 -20.29 5.25
N TYR A 164 -11.40 -19.96 6.52
CA TYR A 164 -12.64 -19.35 7.00
C TYR A 164 -13.04 -18.09 6.20
N TYR A 165 -12.09 -17.21 5.92
CA TYR A 165 -12.35 -15.99 5.14
C TYR A 165 -12.68 -16.27 3.66
N GLN A 166 -12.11 -17.34 3.09
CA GLN A 166 -12.49 -17.80 1.75
C GLN A 166 -13.90 -18.40 1.75
N LEU A 167 -14.25 -19.17 2.79
CA LEU A 167 -15.62 -19.66 2.99
C LEU A 167 -16.62 -18.51 3.03
N GLN A 168 -16.35 -17.47 3.83
CA GLN A 168 -17.19 -16.29 3.90
C GLN A 168 -17.32 -15.60 2.54
N ALA A 169 -16.19 -15.31 1.87
CA ALA A 169 -16.19 -14.67 0.55
C ALA A 169 -17.02 -15.45 -0.47
N ILE A 170 -16.86 -16.79 -0.50
CA ILE A 170 -17.61 -17.66 -1.40
C ILE A 170 -19.08 -17.68 -1.04
N ASN A 171 -19.44 -17.92 0.22
CA ASN A 171 -20.84 -18.05 0.65
C ASN A 171 -21.59 -16.73 0.44
N LYS A 172 -21.05 -15.58 0.86
CA LYS A 172 -21.67 -14.28 0.65
C LYS A 172 -21.86 -13.94 -0.83
N THR A 173 -20.90 -14.31 -1.69
CA THR A 173 -21.07 -14.15 -3.14
C THR A 173 -22.20 -15.03 -3.68
N ILE A 174 -22.26 -16.29 -3.27
CA ILE A 174 -23.35 -17.22 -3.67
C ILE A 174 -24.70 -16.71 -3.19
N GLU A 175 -24.80 -16.23 -1.95
CA GLU A 175 -26.02 -15.62 -1.39
C GLU A 175 -26.44 -14.40 -2.23
N ALA A 176 -25.53 -13.47 -2.52
CA ALA A 176 -25.81 -12.29 -3.31
C ALA A 176 -26.30 -12.62 -4.73
N VAL A 177 -25.61 -13.52 -5.42
CA VAL A 177 -25.99 -13.97 -6.78
C VAL A 177 -27.33 -14.72 -6.77
N SER A 178 -27.58 -15.61 -5.82
CA SER A 178 -28.85 -16.34 -5.69
C SER A 178 -30.01 -15.41 -5.31
N GLY A 179 -29.72 -14.31 -4.60
CA GLY A 179 -30.64 -13.23 -4.29
C GLY A 179 -30.95 -12.28 -5.45
N GLY A 180 -30.33 -12.48 -6.64
CA GLY A 180 -30.56 -11.70 -7.85
C GLY A 180 -29.66 -10.47 -7.98
N GLN A 181 -28.63 -10.34 -7.16
CA GLN A 181 -27.64 -9.25 -7.32
C GLN A 181 -26.79 -9.53 -8.57
N ASN A 182 -26.84 -8.61 -9.54
CA ASN A 182 -26.16 -8.78 -10.82
C ASN A 182 -24.73 -8.22 -10.85
N ARG A 183 -24.36 -7.40 -9.88
CA ARG A 183 -23.01 -6.85 -9.74
C ARG A 183 -22.52 -7.10 -8.33
N VAL A 184 -21.38 -7.77 -8.19
CA VAL A 184 -20.83 -8.21 -6.90
C VAL A 184 -19.35 -7.84 -6.86
N LEU A 185 -18.90 -7.24 -5.77
CA LEU A 185 -17.50 -6.91 -5.54
C LEU A 185 -16.95 -7.69 -4.35
N LEU A 186 -15.80 -8.32 -4.57
CA LEU A 186 -14.98 -8.95 -3.53
C LEU A 186 -13.65 -8.22 -3.39
N VAL A 187 -13.34 -7.77 -2.18
CA VAL A 187 -12.05 -7.16 -1.86
C VAL A 187 -11.26 -8.13 -1.00
N MET A 188 -10.16 -8.64 -1.55
CA MET A 188 -9.29 -9.59 -0.86
C MET A 188 -7.83 -9.24 -1.12
N ALA A 189 -7.06 -9.04 -0.06
CA ALA A 189 -5.65 -8.69 -0.16
C ALA A 189 -4.86 -9.64 -1.07
N THR A 190 -3.76 -9.14 -1.63
CA THR A 190 -2.86 -10.00 -2.41
C THR A 190 -2.33 -11.11 -1.53
N GLY A 191 -2.41 -12.34 -2.01
CA GLY A 191 -1.91 -13.46 -1.23
C GLY A 191 -2.95 -14.30 -0.53
N THR A 192 -4.19 -13.88 -0.49
CA THR A 192 -5.29 -14.56 0.20
C THR A 192 -5.98 -15.63 -0.63
N GLY A 193 -5.55 -15.85 -1.88
CA GLY A 193 -6.11 -16.90 -2.75
C GLY A 193 -7.37 -16.49 -3.52
N LYS A 194 -7.42 -15.24 -4.03
CA LYS A 194 -8.52 -14.74 -4.88
C LYS A 194 -8.90 -15.72 -6.01
N THR A 195 -7.92 -16.24 -6.74
CA THR A 195 -8.15 -17.18 -7.86
C THR A 195 -8.85 -18.46 -7.41
N TYR A 196 -8.43 -19.04 -6.28
CA TYR A 196 -9.08 -20.21 -5.69
C TYR A 196 -10.52 -19.89 -5.22
N THR A 197 -10.73 -18.72 -4.65
CA THR A 197 -12.07 -18.23 -4.26
C THR A 197 -12.95 -18.09 -5.49
N ALA A 198 -12.46 -17.47 -6.57
CA ALA A 198 -13.18 -17.37 -7.84
C ALA A 198 -13.52 -18.75 -8.44
N PHE A 199 -12.55 -19.69 -8.41
CA PHE A 199 -12.77 -21.06 -8.84
C PHE A 199 -13.94 -21.71 -8.11
N GLN A 200 -13.96 -21.65 -6.78
CA GLN A 200 -15.04 -22.26 -5.98
C GLN A 200 -16.41 -21.60 -6.23
N ILE A 201 -16.44 -20.27 -6.40
CA ILE A 201 -17.67 -19.55 -6.77
C ILE A 201 -18.20 -20.04 -8.12
N ILE A 202 -17.33 -20.06 -9.14
CA ILE A 202 -17.68 -20.54 -10.49
C ILE A 202 -18.15 -21.99 -10.44
N TRP A 203 -17.41 -22.87 -9.73
CA TRP A 203 -17.75 -24.28 -9.56
C TRP A 203 -19.16 -24.47 -9.01
N ARG A 204 -19.48 -23.80 -7.91
CA ARG A 204 -20.78 -23.94 -7.25
C ARG A 204 -21.91 -23.43 -8.13
N LEU A 205 -21.78 -22.26 -8.75
CA LEU A 205 -22.79 -21.70 -9.66
C LEU A 205 -23.00 -22.58 -10.89
N TRP A 206 -21.94 -23.12 -11.45
CA TRP A 206 -21.98 -24.00 -12.62
C TRP A 206 -22.59 -25.37 -12.27
N LYS A 207 -22.18 -26.00 -11.18
CA LYS A 207 -22.74 -27.28 -10.75
C LYS A 207 -24.21 -27.19 -10.33
N ALA A 208 -24.60 -26.12 -9.69
CA ALA A 208 -26.00 -25.81 -9.38
C ALA A 208 -26.85 -25.54 -10.64
N LYS A 209 -26.21 -25.44 -11.82
CA LYS A 209 -26.84 -25.03 -13.09
C LYS A 209 -27.49 -23.64 -13.03
N SER A 210 -27.11 -22.82 -12.06
CA SER A 210 -27.53 -21.42 -11.96
C SER A 210 -26.88 -20.56 -13.02
N LYS A 211 -25.62 -20.88 -13.37
CA LYS A 211 -24.84 -20.24 -14.43
C LYS A 211 -24.19 -21.31 -15.29
N LYS A 212 -24.25 -21.15 -16.61
CA LYS A 212 -23.77 -22.16 -17.56
C LYS A 212 -22.62 -21.65 -18.44
N ARG A 213 -22.77 -20.46 -19.02
CA ARG A 213 -21.75 -19.85 -19.90
C ARG A 213 -21.01 -18.76 -19.15
N ILE A 214 -19.73 -19.00 -18.90
CA ILE A 214 -18.95 -18.23 -17.96
C ILE A 214 -17.72 -17.66 -18.65
N LEU A 215 -17.47 -16.37 -18.47
CA LEU A 215 -16.27 -15.68 -18.91
C LEU A 215 -15.44 -15.28 -17.69
N PHE A 216 -14.21 -15.78 -17.63
CA PHE A 216 -13.22 -15.34 -16.64
C PHE A 216 -12.22 -14.41 -17.35
N LEU A 217 -12.14 -13.16 -16.90
CA LEU A 217 -11.26 -12.12 -17.44
C LEU A 217 -10.07 -11.92 -16.52
N ALA A 218 -8.89 -11.92 -17.11
CA ALA A 218 -7.65 -11.58 -16.41
C ALA A 218 -6.79 -10.61 -17.24
N ASP A 219 -5.85 -9.96 -16.57
CA ASP A 219 -5.00 -8.90 -17.15
C ASP A 219 -3.77 -9.48 -17.89
N ARG A 220 -3.24 -10.64 -17.47
CA ARG A 220 -1.97 -11.17 -17.99
C ARG A 220 -2.03 -12.65 -18.38
N ASN A 221 -1.30 -12.99 -19.44
CA ASN A 221 -1.18 -14.36 -19.93
C ASN A 221 -0.70 -15.36 -18.85
N ILE A 222 0.28 -14.96 -18.03
CA ILE A 222 0.79 -15.80 -16.94
C ILE A 222 -0.33 -16.16 -15.97
N LEU A 223 -1.20 -15.21 -15.63
CA LEU A 223 -2.36 -15.46 -14.76
C LEU A 223 -3.34 -16.44 -15.40
N VAL A 224 -3.68 -16.27 -16.68
CA VAL A 224 -4.59 -17.18 -17.39
C VAL A 224 -4.03 -18.58 -17.47
N ASP A 225 -2.74 -18.75 -17.80
CA ASP A 225 -2.11 -20.06 -17.91
C ASP A 225 -1.95 -20.75 -16.56
N GLN A 226 -1.56 -20.02 -15.51
CA GLN A 226 -1.49 -20.55 -14.14
C GLN A 226 -2.89 -20.93 -13.62
N THR A 227 -3.90 -20.11 -13.86
CA THR A 227 -5.29 -20.37 -13.49
C THR A 227 -5.80 -21.64 -14.16
N LYS A 228 -5.58 -21.78 -15.49
CA LYS A 228 -6.00 -22.94 -16.28
C LYS A 228 -5.35 -24.22 -15.78
N ASN A 229 -4.05 -24.18 -15.53
CA ASN A 229 -3.26 -25.39 -15.23
C ASN A 229 -3.28 -25.78 -13.74
N ASN A 230 -3.73 -24.90 -12.87
CA ASN A 230 -3.81 -25.13 -11.43
C ASN A 230 -5.27 -25.21 -10.93
N ASP A 231 -5.83 -24.10 -10.46
CA ASP A 231 -7.10 -24.10 -9.76
C ASP A 231 -8.28 -24.48 -10.66
N PHE A 232 -8.26 -24.15 -11.97
CA PHE A 232 -9.38 -24.39 -12.89
C PHE A 232 -9.27 -25.73 -13.65
N LEU A 233 -8.23 -26.51 -13.45
CA LEU A 233 -8.06 -27.81 -14.04
C LEU A 233 -9.29 -28.74 -13.91
N PRO A 234 -10.05 -28.72 -12.77
CA PRO A 234 -11.24 -29.57 -12.59
C PRO A 234 -12.39 -29.32 -13.58
N PHE A 235 -12.43 -28.18 -14.28
CA PHE A 235 -13.43 -27.95 -15.33
C PHE A 235 -13.20 -28.79 -16.58
N GLY A 236 -12.00 -29.33 -16.76
CA GLY A 236 -11.66 -30.27 -17.83
C GLY A 236 -12.02 -29.74 -19.22
N THR A 237 -12.80 -30.56 -19.97
CA THR A 237 -13.21 -30.26 -21.34
C THR A 237 -14.29 -29.18 -21.46
N ALA A 238 -14.90 -28.74 -20.38
CA ALA A 238 -15.89 -27.66 -20.39
C ALA A 238 -15.22 -26.29 -20.54
N MET A 239 -13.89 -26.20 -20.36
CA MET A 239 -13.15 -24.95 -20.32
C MET A 239 -12.19 -24.78 -21.50
N THR A 240 -12.08 -23.56 -22.00
CA THR A 240 -11.10 -23.16 -23.02
C THR A 240 -10.43 -21.83 -22.69
N LYS A 241 -9.21 -21.62 -23.22
CA LYS A 241 -8.56 -20.30 -23.25
C LYS A 241 -8.84 -19.65 -24.59
N VAL A 242 -9.33 -18.44 -24.57
CA VAL A 242 -9.55 -17.64 -25.79
C VAL A 242 -8.18 -17.27 -26.38
N THR A 243 -7.95 -17.69 -27.62
CA THR A 243 -6.73 -17.42 -28.39
C THR A 243 -7.11 -16.98 -29.79
N GLY A 244 -6.25 -16.21 -30.47
CA GLY A 244 -6.48 -15.79 -31.83
C GLY A 244 -7.75 -14.91 -32.02
N ARG A 245 -8.19 -14.24 -30.95
CA ARG A 245 -9.40 -13.40 -30.95
C ARG A 245 -10.67 -14.12 -31.39
N THR A 246 -10.84 -15.40 -31.01
CA THR A 246 -12.01 -16.20 -31.36
C THR A 246 -12.63 -16.77 -30.12
N ILE A 247 -13.93 -16.59 -29.94
CA ILE A 247 -14.74 -17.21 -28.89
C ILE A 247 -15.42 -18.44 -29.49
N ASP A 248 -15.04 -19.63 -28.98
CA ASP A 248 -15.65 -20.89 -29.44
C ASP A 248 -16.90 -21.20 -28.60
N PRO A 249 -18.11 -21.14 -29.17
CA PRO A 249 -19.35 -21.33 -28.44
C PRO A 249 -19.59 -22.78 -27.98
N ALA A 250 -18.74 -23.72 -28.37
CA ALA A 250 -18.84 -25.10 -27.92
C ALA A 250 -18.47 -25.30 -26.44
N PHE A 251 -17.70 -24.38 -25.87
CA PHE A 251 -17.27 -24.45 -24.46
C PHE A 251 -18.22 -23.67 -23.54
N GLU A 252 -18.28 -24.11 -22.29
CA GLU A 252 -19.09 -23.47 -21.26
C GLU A 252 -18.33 -22.41 -20.48
N ILE A 253 -17.00 -22.60 -20.28
CA ILE A 253 -16.13 -21.72 -19.50
C ILE A 253 -14.99 -21.19 -20.39
N HIS A 254 -14.91 -19.88 -20.48
CA HIS A 254 -13.91 -19.18 -21.28
C HIS A 254 -12.97 -18.40 -20.39
N LEU A 255 -11.66 -18.66 -20.52
CA LEU A 255 -10.63 -17.86 -19.89
C LEU A 255 -10.05 -16.91 -20.92
N ALA A 256 -10.08 -15.61 -20.69
CA ALA A 256 -9.62 -14.61 -21.63
C ALA A 256 -8.76 -13.54 -20.98
N LEU A 257 -7.84 -12.99 -21.77
CA LEU A 257 -7.26 -11.70 -21.51
C LEU A 257 -8.16 -10.59 -22.04
N TYR A 258 -8.18 -9.43 -21.37
CA TYR A 258 -8.88 -8.25 -21.93
C TYR A 258 -8.44 -7.99 -23.37
N GLN A 259 -7.11 -7.92 -23.58
CA GLN A 259 -6.52 -7.61 -24.88
C GLN A 259 -6.82 -8.68 -25.95
N ALA A 260 -7.12 -9.93 -25.53
CA ALA A 260 -7.45 -11.00 -26.47
C ALA A 260 -8.87 -10.90 -27.04
N ILE A 261 -9.75 -10.16 -26.36
CA ILE A 261 -11.15 -10.03 -26.77
C ILE A 261 -11.55 -8.57 -27.08
N THR A 262 -10.66 -7.60 -26.86
CA THR A 262 -10.82 -6.18 -27.22
C THR A 262 -9.81 -5.75 -28.27
N GLY A 263 -10.03 -4.62 -28.94
CA GLY A 263 -9.09 -4.01 -29.87
C GLY A 263 -9.58 -2.62 -30.28
N PRO A 264 -8.69 -1.77 -30.86
CA PRO A 264 -9.05 -0.40 -31.26
C PRO A 264 -10.06 -0.36 -32.39
N GLU A 265 -10.09 -1.38 -33.26
CA GLU A 265 -11.01 -1.46 -34.39
C GLU A 265 -12.18 -2.39 -34.06
N GLU A 266 -13.33 -2.11 -34.65
CA GLU A 266 -14.59 -2.83 -34.36
C GLU A 266 -14.53 -4.31 -34.70
N ASP A 267 -13.84 -4.68 -35.77
CA ASP A 267 -13.59 -6.07 -36.20
C ASP A 267 -12.62 -6.84 -35.31
N GLN A 268 -11.87 -6.12 -34.45
CA GLN A 268 -10.97 -6.70 -33.46
C GLN A 268 -11.65 -7.02 -32.12
N LYS A 269 -12.90 -6.58 -31.93
CA LYS A 269 -13.69 -6.80 -30.73
C LYS A 269 -14.31 -8.19 -30.73
N ALA A 270 -13.51 -9.19 -30.38
CA ALA A 270 -13.93 -10.60 -30.42
C ALA A 270 -15.16 -10.90 -29.55
N PHE A 271 -15.40 -10.13 -28.48
CA PHE A 271 -16.59 -10.30 -27.64
C PHE A 271 -17.90 -10.07 -28.40
N LYS A 272 -17.89 -9.30 -29.51
CA LYS A 272 -19.07 -9.08 -30.40
C LYS A 272 -19.36 -10.25 -31.34
N GLN A 273 -18.51 -11.28 -31.38
CA GLN A 273 -18.76 -12.50 -32.17
C GLN A 273 -19.90 -13.35 -31.62
N VAL A 274 -20.29 -13.13 -30.37
CA VAL A 274 -21.36 -13.81 -29.69
C VAL A 274 -22.47 -12.83 -29.28
N ALA A 275 -23.68 -13.32 -29.07
CA ALA A 275 -24.81 -12.49 -28.67
C ALA A 275 -24.61 -11.84 -27.30
N PRO A 276 -25.22 -10.66 -27.03
CA PRO A 276 -25.07 -9.96 -25.73
C PRO A 276 -25.53 -10.78 -24.50
N ASP A 277 -26.37 -11.79 -24.70
CA ASP A 277 -26.85 -12.69 -23.68
C ASP A 277 -26.14 -14.06 -23.69
N PHE A 278 -25.01 -14.15 -24.42
CA PHE A 278 -24.26 -15.42 -24.53
C PHE A 278 -23.66 -15.85 -23.21
N PHE A 279 -23.04 -14.95 -22.47
CA PHE A 279 -22.53 -15.24 -21.12
C PHE A 279 -23.58 -14.88 -20.07
N ASP A 280 -23.73 -15.74 -19.08
CA ASP A 280 -24.62 -15.54 -17.92
C ASP A 280 -23.85 -15.22 -16.64
N LEU A 281 -22.51 -15.41 -16.65
CA LEU A 281 -21.60 -15.00 -15.59
C LEU A 281 -20.29 -14.47 -16.17
N ILE A 282 -19.85 -13.32 -15.68
CA ILE A 282 -18.52 -12.78 -15.95
C ILE A 282 -17.79 -12.58 -14.62
N VAL A 283 -16.62 -13.13 -14.50
CA VAL A 283 -15.74 -12.96 -13.32
C VAL A 283 -14.48 -12.24 -13.76
N ILE A 284 -14.18 -11.11 -13.10
CA ILE A 284 -13.10 -10.22 -13.45
C ILE A 284 -12.06 -10.21 -12.35
N ASP A 285 -10.85 -10.71 -12.64
CA ASP A 285 -9.73 -10.61 -11.73
C ASP A 285 -9.02 -9.26 -11.90
N GLU A 286 -8.64 -8.63 -10.77
CA GLU A 286 -8.03 -7.31 -10.69
C GLU A 286 -8.86 -6.21 -11.39
N CYS A 287 -10.17 -6.16 -11.08
CA CYS A 287 -11.15 -5.27 -11.71
C CYS A 287 -10.93 -3.76 -11.49
N HIS A 288 -9.89 -3.38 -10.80
CA HIS A 288 -9.47 -2.01 -10.53
C HIS A 288 -8.43 -1.48 -11.54
N ARG A 289 -7.95 -2.32 -12.46
CA ARG A 289 -6.88 -1.96 -13.39
C ARG A 289 -7.39 -1.36 -14.68
N GLY A 290 -6.71 -0.30 -15.12
CA GLY A 290 -6.75 0.24 -16.46
C GLY A 290 -6.25 1.69 -16.50
N SER A 291 -5.52 2.07 -17.58
CA SER A 291 -5.45 3.45 -18.02
C SER A 291 -6.87 3.89 -18.45
N ALA A 292 -7.17 5.18 -18.53
CA ALA A 292 -8.50 5.66 -18.94
C ALA A 292 -8.98 5.03 -20.27
N SER A 293 -8.07 4.63 -21.16
CA SER A 293 -8.35 3.92 -22.41
C SER A 293 -8.63 2.42 -22.19
N GLU A 294 -7.93 1.75 -21.24
CA GLU A 294 -8.18 0.35 -20.91
C GLU A 294 -9.43 0.19 -20.07
N ASP A 295 -9.74 1.14 -19.18
CA ASP A 295 -11.01 1.20 -18.44
C ASP A 295 -12.20 1.30 -19.37
N SER A 296 -12.08 2.00 -20.48
CA SER A 296 -13.13 2.05 -21.50
C SER A 296 -13.34 0.69 -22.19
N ALA A 297 -12.25 -0.06 -22.39
CA ALA A 297 -12.30 -1.32 -23.13
C ALA A 297 -12.93 -2.48 -22.34
N TRP A 298 -12.57 -2.67 -21.06
CA TRP A 298 -13.22 -3.72 -20.26
C TRP A 298 -14.66 -3.34 -19.87
N ARG A 299 -14.95 -2.06 -19.64
CA ARG A 299 -16.32 -1.58 -19.44
C ARG A 299 -17.19 -1.87 -20.65
N GLU A 300 -16.68 -1.67 -21.87
CA GLU A 300 -17.41 -2.01 -23.08
C GLU A 300 -17.80 -3.49 -23.13
N ILE A 301 -16.94 -4.41 -22.67
CA ILE A 301 -17.27 -5.84 -22.53
C ILE A 301 -18.43 -6.02 -21.55
N LEU A 302 -18.34 -5.40 -20.37
CA LEU A 302 -19.36 -5.53 -19.32
C LEU A 302 -20.69 -4.92 -19.71
N ASP A 303 -20.66 -3.78 -20.38
CA ASP A 303 -21.85 -3.11 -20.89
C ASP A 303 -22.51 -3.91 -22.01
N TYR A 304 -21.70 -4.54 -22.89
CA TYR A 304 -22.21 -5.42 -23.93
C TYR A 304 -22.91 -6.66 -23.36
N PHE A 305 -22.34 -7.28 -22.33
CA PHE A 305 -22.92 -8.42 -21.63
C PHE A 305 -23.67 -7.99 -20.35
N SER A 306 -24.40 -6.89 -20.40
CA SER A 306 -25.09 -6.31 -19.24
C SER A 306 -26.14 -7.22 -18.58
N ALA A 307 -26.65 -8.22 -19.31
CA ALA A 307 -27.55 -9.25 -18.79
C ALA A 307 -26.84 -10.29 -17.90
N ALA A 308 -25.53 -10.44 -18.03
CA ALA A 308 -24.75 -11.36 -17.22
C ALA A 308 -24.60 -10.88 -15.77
N THR A 309 -24.56 -11.83 -14.84
CA THR A 309 -24.04 -11.53 -13.49
C THR A 309 -22.54 -11.25 -13.57
N GLN A 310 -22.07 -10.19 -12.92
CA GLN A 310 -20.70 -9.71 -13.01
C GLN A 310 -20.08 -9.67 -11.61
N ILE A 311 -18.99 -10.41 -11.42
CA ILE A 311 -18.26 -10.50 -10.15
C ILE A 311 -16.88 -9.90 -10.34
N GLY A 312 -16.59 -8.80 -9.65
CA GLY A 312 -15.26 -8.17 -9.59
C GLY A 312 -14.46 -8.68 -8.40
N LEU A 313 -13.19 -9.02 -8.64
CA LEU A 313 -12.22 -9.31 -7.58
C LEU A 313 -11.13 -8.25 -7.61
N THR A 314 -10.77 -7.72 -6.45
CA THR A 314 -9.71 -6.71 -6.33
C THR A 314 -8.92 -6.91 -5.04
N ALA A 315 -7.68 -6.42 -5.03
CA ALA A 315 -6.87 -6.33 -3.80
C ALA A 315 -7.07 -5.00 -3.06
N THR A 316 -7.74 -4.02 -3.66
CA THR A 316 -7.88 -2.66 -3.14
C THR A 316 -9.34 -2.21 -3.17
N PRO A 317 -9.89 -1.69 -2.05
CA PRO A 317 -11.30 -1.31 -1.96
C PRO A 317 -11.67 -0.01 -2.69
N LYS A 318 -10.72 0.92 -2.87
CA LYS A 318 -10.96 2.23 -3.50
C LYS A 318 -9.74 2.69 -4.29
N GLU A 319 -9.99 3.30 -5.44
CA GLU A 319 -9.05 4.11 -6.19
C GLU A 319 -9.63 5.53 -6.38
N THR A 320 -8.83 6.42 -6.93
CA THR A 320 -9.11 7.86 -7.08
C THR A 320 -10.53 8.21 -7.53
N HIS A 321 -10.95 9.45 -7.30
CA HIS A 321 -12.29 10.00 -7.60
C HIS A 321 -12.83 9.77 -9.03
N GLU A 322 -12.00 9.37 -9.98
CA GLU A 322 -12.40 9.24 -11.38
C GLU A 322 -12.79 7.82 -11.81
N VAL A 323 -12.25 6.76 -11.14
CA VAL A 323 -12.61 5.37 -11.48
C VAL A 323 -12.63 4.53 -10.20
N SER A 324 -13.81 4.31 -9.68
CA SER A 324 -14.02 3.44 -8.51
C SER A 324 -14.70 2.15 -8.95
N SER A 325 -14.09 1.01 -8.63
CA SER A 325 -14.76 -0.29 -8.81
C SER A 325 -16.05 -0.37 -8.00
N THR A 326 -16.15 0.38 -6.88
CA THR A 326 -17.37 0.50 -6.09
C THR A 326 -18.48 1.28 -6.80
N ASP A 327 -18.17 2.23 -7.69
CA ASP A 327 -19.19 2.94 -8.48
C ASP A 327 -19.87 2.01 -9.49
N TYR A 328 -19.14 1.01 -10.00
CA TYR A 328 -19.69 0.06 -10.95
C TYR A 328 -20.35 -1.14 -10.27
N PHE A 329 -19.69 -1.77 -9.32
CA PHE A 329 -20.14 -3.01 -8.68
C PHE A 329 -21.02 -2.79 -7.45
N GLY A 330 -21.00 -1.60 -6.85
CA GLY A 330 -21.58 -1.31 -5.54
C GLY A 330 -20.63 -1.67 -4.40
N ASP A 331 -21.14 -1.59 -3.17
CA ASP A 331 -20.37 -1.93 -1.97
C ASP A 331 -19.89 -3.39 -2.00
N PRO A 332 -18.68 -3.68 -1.53
CA PRO A 332 -18.17 -5.03 -1.47
C PRO A 332 -19.04 -5.93 -0.59
N VAL A 333 -19.39 -7.11 -1.09
CA VAL A 333 -20.11 -8.13 -0.28
C VAL A 333 -19.20 -8.73 0.80
N TYR A 334 -17.89 -8.66 0.61
CA TYR A 334 -16.91 -9.11 1.57
C TYR A 334 -15.57 -8.40 1.36
N ILE A 335 -14.93 -8.04 2.49
CA ILE A 335 -13.59 -7.46 2.53
C ILE A 335 -12.71 -8.34 3.41
N TYR A 336 -11.52 -8.67 2.92
CA TYR A 336 -10.45 -9.29 3.70
C TYR A 336 -9.14 -8.56 3.43
N SER A 337 -8.74 -7.72 4.37
CA SER A 337 -7.61 -6.81 4.27
C SER A 337 -6.27 -7.50 4.47
N LEU A 338 -5.17 -6.81 4.11
CA LEU A 338 -3.82 -7.26 4.43
C LEU A 338 -3.61 -7.31 5.95
N LYS A 339 -4.15 -6.33 6.67
CA LYS A 339 -4.14 -6.27 8.14
C LYS A 339 -4.72 -7.54 8.75
N GLU A 340 -5.95 -7.90 8.38
CA GLU A 340 -6.59 -9.12 8.87
C GLU A 340 -5.77 -10.37 8.55
N GLY A 341 -5.23 -10.45 7.32
CA GLY A 341 -4.39 -11.58 6.93
C GLY A 341 -3.10 -11.72 7.75
N ILE A 342 -2.49 -10.61 8.18
CA ILE A 342 -1.33 -10.59 9.08
C ILE A 342 -1.75 -10.95 10.51
N GLU A 343 -2.83 -10.37 11.03
CA GLU A 343 -3.35 -10.67 12.38
C GLU A 343 -3.78 -12.12 12.53
N ASP A 344 -4.36 -12.70 11.49
CA ASP A 344 -4.73 -14.11 11.44
C ASP A 344 -3.53 -15.05 11.26
N GLY A 345 -2.38 -14.51 10.86
CA GLY A 345 -1.15 -15.27 10.60
C GLY A 345 -1.13 -16.01 9.26
N PHE A 346 -1.99 -15.65 8.31
CA PHE A 346 -1.98 -16.20 6.95
C PHE A 346 -1.07 -15.43 6.00
N LEU A 347 -0.78 -14.18 6.33
CA LEU A 347 0.13 -13.32 5.59
C LEU A 347 1.31 -12.90 6.46
N ALA A 348 2.46 -12.69 5.83
CA ALA A 348 3.69 -12.31 6.49
C ALA A 348 3.63 -10.84 6.92
N PRO A 349 3.92 -10.53 8.17
CA PRO A 349 4.17 -9.16 8.61
C PRO A 349 5.42 -8.61 7.94
N TYR A 350 5.58 -7.29 7.96
CA TYR A 350 6.68 -6.63 7.28
C TYR A 350 7.32 -5.53 8.12
N LYS A 351 8.61 -5.31 7.85
CA LYS A 351 9.39 -4.18 8.33
C LYS A 351 9.58 -3.20 7.19
N VAL A 352 9.63 -1.93 7.50
CA VAL A 352 9.94 -0.85 6.54
C VAL A 352 11.25 -0.21 6.93
N VAL A 353 12.19 -0.18 6.00
CA VAL A 353 13.45 0.56 6.09
C VAL A 353 13.44 1.62 5.01
N ARG A 354 13.23 2.86 5.39
CA ARG A 354 13.31 4.01 4.50
C ARG A 354 14.75 4.47 4.43
N VAL A 355 15.25 4.70 3.22
CA VAL A 355 16.63 5.12 3.00
C VAL A 355 16.66 6.50 2.37
N ASP A 356 17.19 7.45 3.09
CA ASP A 356 17.37 8.82 2.62
C ASP A 356 18.68 8.97 1.84
N ILE A 357 18.57 9.53 0.63
CA ILE A 357 19.70 9.87 -0.25
C ILE A 357 19.70 11.39 -0.45
N ASP A 358 20.85 12.02 -0.31
CA ASP A 358 21.01 13.47 -0.35
C ASP A 358 20.50 14.09 -1.65
N VAL A 359 20.87 13.54 -2.79
CA VAL A 359 20.42 14.05 -4.10
C VAL A 359 18.91 13.93 -4.28
N ASP A 360 18.26 12.95 -3.65
CA ASP A 360 16.80 12.80 -3.66
C ASP A 360 16.12 13.88 -2.80
N LEU A 361 16.79 14.32 -1.73
CA LEU A 361 16.31 15.34 -0.80
C LEU A 361 16.57 16.77 -1.30
N GLN A 362 17.80 17.05 -1.74
CA GLN A 362 18.24 18.37 -2.14
C GLN A 362 17.83 18.73 -3.58
N GLY A 363 17.64 17.69 -4.40
CA GLY A 363 17.58 17.84 -5.84
C GLY A 363 18.95 18.07 -6.45
N TRP A 364 19.00 18.12 -7.76
CA TRP A 364 20.20 18.40 -8.53
C TRP A 364 19.90 19.44 -9.61
N ARG A 365 20.85 20.40 -9.81
CA ARG A 365 20.75 21.41 -10.87
C ARG A 365 22.02 21.39 -11.72
N PRO A 366 21.89 21.39 -13.06
CA PRO A 366 23.05 21.50 -13.94
C PRO A 366 23.74 22.85 -13.77
N THR A 367 25.03 22.87 -13.99
CA THR A 367 25.76 24.13 -14.20
C THR A 367 25.32 24.74 -15.54
N LYS A 368 25.33 26.08 -15.62
CA LYS A 368 24.84 26.77 -16.82
C LYS A 368 25.59 26.31 -18.09
N GLY A 369 24.83 25.80 -19.05
CA GLY A 369 25.37 25.26 -20.31
C GLY A 369 25.92 23.84 -20.23
N GLN A 370 25.63 23.12 -19.16
CA GLN A 370 26.01 21.72 -19.02
C GLN A 370 25.28 20.85 -20.03
N THR A 371 26.03 19.96 -20.65
CA THR A 371 25.48 18.93 -21.57
C THR A 371 25.48 17.57 -20.90
N ASP A 372 24.57 16.72 -21.34
CA ASP A 372 24.55 15.30 -20.95
C ASP A 372 25.68 14.50 -21.63
N LYS A 373 25.77 13.23 -21.35
CA LYS A 373 26.80 12.34 -21.96
C LYS A 373 26.69 12.21 -23.48
N ASN A 374 25.54 12.59 -24.06
CA ASN A 374 25.32 12.58 -25.51
C ASN A 374 25.59 13.94 -26.15
N GLY A 375 25.99 14.95 -25.36
CA GLY A 375 26.27 16.32 -25.82
C GLY A 375 25.02 17.19 -25.92
N GLU A 376 23.87 16.76 -25.40
CA GLU A 376 22.64 17.53 -25.39
C GLU A 376 22.59 18.47 -24.19
N LEU A 377 22.11 19.72 -24.45
CA LEU A 377 21.99 20.73 -23.41
C LEU A 377 20.92 20.31 -22.39
N ILE A 378 21.30 20.29 -21.09
CA ILE A 378 20.39 19.98 -20.00
C ILE A 378 19.62 21.25 -19.64
N ASP A 379 18.31 21.13 -19.45
CA ASP A 379 17.46 22.26 -19.03
C ASP A 379 17.90 22.79 -17.69
N ASP A 380 18.07 24.12 -17.58
CA ASP A 380 18.49 24.80 -16.35
C ASP A 380 17.32 24.89 -15.35
N ARG A 381 17.06 23.79 -14.66
CA ARG A 381 16.10 23.68 -13.56
C ARG A 381 16.62 22.74 -12.48
N ILE A 382 15.99 22.74 -11.33
CA ILE A 382 16.27 21.74 -10.30
C ILE A 382 15.51 20.45 -10.66
N TYR A 383 16.24 19.35 -10.71
CA TYR A 383 15.71 18.00 -10.84
C TYR A 383 15.59 17.39 -9.46
N ASN A 384 14.44 16.88 -9.12
CA ASN A 384 14.15 16.28 -7.81
C ASN A 384 13.92 14.77 -7.90
N GLN A 385 13.60 14.12 -6.79
CA GLN A 385 13.39 12.68 -6.71
C GLN A 385 12.41 12.14 -7.77
N LYS A 386 11.37 12.91 -8.15
CA LYS A 386 10.39 12.49 -9.17
C LYS A 386 10.96 12.53 -10.59
N ASP A 387 11.98 13.34 -10.82
CA ASP A 387 12.65 13.45 -12.12
C ASP A 387 13.68 12.33 -12.33
N PHE A 388 14.29 11.84 -11.24
CA PHE A 388 15.35 10.83 -11.34
C PHE A 388 14.82 9.51 -11.90
N ASP A 389 15.60 8.96 -12.83
CA ASP A 389 15.29 7.79 -13.65
C ASP A 389 14.08 7.96 -14.59
N ARG A 390 13.43 9.12 -14.61
CA ARG A 390 12.36 9.48 -15.55
C ARG A 390 12.83 10.45 -16.63
N THR A 391 13.31 11.61 -16.24
CA THR A 391 13.84 12.68 -17.13
C THR A 391 15.33 12.93 -16.92
N MET A 392 15.86 12.59 -15.76
CA MET A 392 17.26 12.74 -15.39
C MET A 392 17.81 11.42 -14.86
N VAL A 393 18.90 10.95 -15.42
CA VAL A 393 19.61 9.74 -14.98
C VAL A 393 20.94 10.15 -14.35
N ILE A 394 21.14 9.75 -13.09
CA ILE A 394 22.38 9.92 -12.33
C ILE A 394 22.90 8.52 -12.02
N ASP A 395 23.97 8.11 -12.71
CA ASP A 395 24.50 6.74 -12.57
C ASP A 395 25.00 6.50 -11.13
N GLU A 396 25.62 7.51 -10.50
CA GLU A 396 26.12 7.45 -9.12
C GLU A 396 25.00 7.18 -8.09
N ARG A 397 23.79 7.72 -8.34
CA ARG A 397 22.63 7.41 -7.50
C ARG A 397 22.27 5.93 -7.60
N THR A 398 22.21 5.38 -8.81
CA THR A 398 21.92 3.95 -9.03
C THR A 398 22.98 3.07 -8.37
N GLU A 399 24.26 3.47 -8.45
CA GLU A 399 25.36 2.75 -7.81
C GLU A 399 25.27 2.78 -6.28
N LEU A 400 24.89 3.92 -5.69
CA LEU A 400 24.69 4.05 -4.23
C LEU A 400 23.52 3.18 -3.77
N VAL A 401 22.39 3.19 -4.48
CA VAL A 401 21.24 2.31 -4.17
C VAL A 401 21.67 0.84 -4.25
N ALA A 402 22.36 0.42 -5.32
CA ALA A 402 22.85 -0.94 -5.48
C ALA A 402 23.82 -1.35 -4.36
N LYS A 403 24.70 -0.42 -3.94
CA LYS A 403 25.62 -0.62 -2.82
C LYS A 403 24.85 -0.83 -1.51
N THR A 404 23.87 0.03 -1.22
CA THR A 404 23.04 -0.07 -0.01
C THR A 404 22.31 -1.42 0.06
N ILE A 405 21.73 -1.86 -1.06
CA ILE A 405 21.07 -3.18 -1.13
C ILE A 405 22.08 -4.31 -0.87
N THR A 406 23.28 -4.21 -1.48
CA THR A 406 24.35 -5.21 -1.29
C THR A 406 24.81 -5.27 0.17
N ASP A 407 25.01 -4.11 0.80
CA ASP A 407 25.43 -4.03 2.20
C ASP A 407 24.35 -4.54 3.13
N TYR A 408 23.08 -4.21 2.88
CA TYR A 408 21.93 -4.78 3.61
C TYR A 408 21.91 -6.31 3.52
N LEU A 409 22.02 -6.87 2.31
CA LEU A 409 22.03 -8.32 2.13
C LEU A 409 23.24 -9.01 2.76
N LYS A 410 24.41 -8.36 2.78
CA LYS A 410 25.59 -8.89 3.51
C LYS A 410 25.37 -8.96 5.02
N ARG A 411 24.64 -8.01 5.59
CA ARG A 411 24.34 -7.98 7.02
C ARG A 411 23.24 -8.98 7.42
N THR A 412 22.30 -9.23 6.53
CA THR A 412 21.20 -10.17 6.73
C THR A 412 21.55 -11.55 6.20
N ASN A 413 21.27 -11.80 4.93
CA ASN A 413 21.66 -13.03 4.23
C ASN A 413 21.79 -12.77 2.72
N PRO A 414 22.97 -12.92 2.14
CA PRO A 414 23.20 -12.72 0.70
C PRO A 414 22.34 -13.61 -0.22
N MET A 415 21.75 -14.67 0.30
CA MET A 415 20.89 -15.59 -0.45
C MET A 415 19.39 -15.32 -0.29
N ASP A 416 18.99 -14.25 0.40
CA ASP A 416 17.60 -13.89 0.53
C ASP A 416 17.02 -13.41 -0.80
N LYS A 417 15.94 -14.06 -1.25
CA LYS A 417 15.25 -13.70 -2.48
C LYS A 417 14.78 -12.26 -2.43
N THR A 418 15.23 -11.48 -3.41
CA THR A 418 15.03 -10.02 -3.46
C THR A 418 14.38 -9.60 -4.77
N ILE A 419 13.35 -8.76 -4.70
CA ILE A 419 12.75 -8.11 -5.87
C ILE A 419 13.02 -6.61 -5.78
N ILE A 420 13.60 -6.04 -6.83
CA ILE A 420 13.90 -4.61 -6.92
C ILE A 420 13.03 -4.00 -8.02
N PHE A 421 12.11 -3.12 -7.62
CA PHE A 421 11.24 -2.40 -8.53
C PHE A 421 11.92 -1.11 -8.99
N CYS A 422 12.13 -1.01 -10.29
CA CYS A 422 12.78 0.10 -10.99
C CYS A 422 11.76 0.89 -11.82
N ASN A 423 12.06 2.15 -12.13
CA ASN A 423 11.13 3.02 -12.87
C ASN A 423 10.78 2.48 -14.27
N ASP A 424 11.79 1.92 -14.97
CA ASP A 424 11.64 1.38 -16.31
C ASP A 424 12.67 0.26 -16.57
N ILE A 425 12.65 -0.26 -17.78
CA ILE A 425 13.50 -1.36 -18.24
C ILE A 425 14.99 -0.99 -18.23
N ASP A 426 15.30 0.26 -18.64
CA ASP A 426 16.69 0.74 -18.67
C ASP A 426 17.24 0.91 -17.25
N HIS A 427 16.43 1.42 -16.34
CA HIS A 427 16.78 1.50 -14.92
C HIS A 427 17.01 0.10 -14.34
N ALA A 428 16.16 -0.88 -14.65
CA ALA A 428 16.32 -2.26 -14.20
C ALA A 428 17.65 -2.86 -14.71
N GLU A 429 18.09 -2.52 -15.91
CA GLU A 429 19.37 -2.99 -16.45
C GLU A 429 20.58 -2.29 -15.79
N ARG A 430 20.49 -0.96 -15.57
CA ARG A 430 21.56 -0.23 -14.83
C ARG A 430 21.72 -0.80 -13.42
N MET A 431 20.61 -1.01 -12.72
CA MET A 431 20.59 -1.60 -11.38
C MET A 431 21.19 -3.02 -11.38
N ARG A 432 20.80 -3.87 -12.33
CA ARG A 432 21.36 -5.22 -12.47
C ARG A 432 22.89 -5.16 -12.65
N ARG A 433 23.38 -4.31 -13.54
CA ARG A 433 24.81 -4.13 -13.81
C ARG A 433 25.57 -3.66 -12.57
N ALA A 434 25.04 -2.67 -11.85
CA ALA A 434 25.65 -2.19 -10.62
C ALA A 434 25.73 -3.30 -9.56
N LEU A 435 24.66 -4.06 -9.36
CA LEU A 435 24.62 -5.18 -8.40
C LEU A 435 25.57 -6.31 -8.76
N VAL A 436 25.70 -6.66 -10.05
CA VAL A 436 26.68 -7.65 -10.53
C VAL A 436 28.10 -7.21 -10.18
N ASN A 437 28.44 -5.94 -10.43
CA ASN A 437 29.77 -5.40 -10.15
C ASN A 437 30.10 -5.36 -8.65
N LEU A 438 29.08 -5.15 -7.79
CA LEU A 438 29.23 -5.11 -6.33
C LEU A 438 29.23 -6.49 -5.65
N ASN A 439 28.80 -7.53 -6.37
CA ASN A 439 28.70 -8.90 -5.87
C ASN A 439 29.51 -9.92 -6.69
N PRO A 440 30.79 -9.66 -7.04
CA PRO A 440 31.54 -10.50 -7.96
C PRO A 440 31.76 -11.93 -7.46
N GLU A 441 31.85 -12.13 -6.13
CA GLU A 441 32.02 -13.46 -5.55
C GLU A 441 30.78 -14.34 -5.73
N GLN A 442 29.59 -13.78 -5.56
CA GLN A 442 28.35 -14.51 -5.72
C GLN A 442 28.05 -14.78 -7.20
N VAL A 443 28.30 -13.80 -8.05
CA VAL A 443 28.13 -13.93 -9.51
C VAL A 443 29.11 -14.97 -10.10
N LYS A 444 30.35 -15.05 -9.60
CA LYS A 444 31.30 -16.11 -10.01
C LYS A 444 30.84 -17.51 -9.60
N LYS A 445 30.11 -17.64 -8.49
CA LYS A 445 29.52 -18.93 -8.07
C LYS A 445 28.35 -19.32 -8.98
N ASN A 446 27.55 -18.35 -9.39
CA ASN A 446 26.42 -18.54 -10.30
C ASN A 446 26.09 -17.23 -11.01
N ASP A 447 26.15 -17.20 -12.33
CA ASP A 447 25.86 -16.05 -13.20
C ASP A 447 24.41 -15.55 -13.08
N LYS A 448 23.49 -16.40 -12.60
CA LYS A 448 22.08 -16.07 -12.34
C LYS A 448 21.83 -15.47 -10.95
N TYR A 449 22.88 -15.10 -10.20
CA TYR A 449 22.70 -14.48 -8.90
C TYR A 449 21.86 -13.20 -8.99
N VAL A 450 22.14 -12.34 -9.97
CA VAL A 450 21.36 -11.14 -10.29
C VAL A 450 20.81 -11.24 -11.71
N MET A 451 19.50 -11.21 -11.87
CA MET A 451 18.85 -11.28 -13.18
C MET A 451 17.89 -10.11 -13.39
N LYS A 452 17.90 -9.52 -14.59
CA LYS A 452 16.83 -8.64 -15.05
C LYS A 452 15.64 -9.51 -15.47
N ILE A 453 14.46 -9.24 -14.91
CA ILE A 453 13.23 -9.97 -15.23
C ILE A 453 12.17 -8.94 -15.66
N THR A 454 12.14 -8.65 -16.93
CA THR A 454 11.28 -7.62 -17.55
C THR A 454 10.56 -8.17 -18.78
N GLY A 455 9.56 -7.44 -19.26
CA GLY A 455 8.70 -7.89 -20.34
C GLY A 455 9.36 -7.99 -21.72
N ASP A 456 10.45 -7.29 -21.93
CA ASP A 456 11.24 -7.25 -23.17
C ASP A 456 12.33 -8.33 -23.27
N ASP A 457 12.66 -8.99 -22.15
CA ASP A 457 13.79 -9.92 -22.05
C ASP A 457 13.28 -11.38 -21.94
N ASP A 458 13.36 -12.13 -23.02
CA ASP A 458 12.91 -13.52 -23.05
C ASP A 458 13.78 -14.44 -22.17
N ILE A 459 15.07 -14.12 -22.00
CA ILE A 459 15.97 -14.86 -21.11
C ILE A 459 15.55 -14.62 -19.66
N GLY A 460 15.29 -13.38 -19.31
CA GLY A 460 14.80 -12.99 -17.98
C GLY A 460 13.43 -13.60 -17.69
N LYS A 461 12.48 -13.53 -18.63
CA LYS A 461 11.15 -14.17 -18.49
C LYS A 461 11.27 -15.66 -18.19
N ALA A 462 12.17 -16.38 -18.90
CA ALA A 462 12.39 -17.80 -18.67
C ALA A 462 12.97 -18.13 -17.27
N GLN A 463 13.53 -17.14 -16.56
CA GLN A 463 14.01 -17.32 -15.19
C GLN A 463 12.95 -17.00 -14.13
N LEU A 464 11.80 -16.45 -14.50
CA LEU A 464 10.73 -16.12 -13.56
C LEU A 464 10.26 -17.36 -12.80
N ASP A 465 10.03 -18.47 -13.50
CA ASP A 465 9.61 -19.74 -12.88
C ASP A 465 10.68 -20.29 -11.91
N ASN A 466 11.95 -20.09 -12.22
CA ASN A 466 13.03 -20.45 -11.30
C ASN A 466 13.07 -19.54 -10.08
N PHE A 467 12.81 -18.25 -10.25
CA PHE A 467 12.77 -17.28 -9.15
C PHE A 467 11.64 -17.57 -8.16
N ILE A 468 10.45 -17.88 -8.65
CA ILE A 468 9.27 -18.17 -7.80
C ILE A 468 9.32 -19.57 -7.18
N ASN A 469 10.07 -20.51 -7.77
CA ASN A 469 10.16 -21.88 -7.28
C ASN A 469 10.98 -21.93 -5.98
N PRO A 470 10.39 -22.31 -4.84
CA PRO A 470 11.10 -22.32 -3.56
C PRO A 470 12.25 -23.33 -3.49
N LYS A 471 12.24 -24.36 -4.36
CA LYS A 471 13.30 -25.37 -4.45
C LYS A 471 14.52 -24.90 -5.24
N LYS A 472 14.42 -23.77 -5.95
CA LYS A 472 15.51 -23.19 -6.75
C LYS A 472 16.18 -22.05 -6.02
N ALA A 473 17.48 -22.18 -5.76
CA ALA A 473 18.26 -21.13 -5.09
C ALA A 473 18.42 -19.88 -5.98
N TYR A 474 18.57 -20.04 -7.28
CA TYR A 474 18.80 -18.95 -8.23
C TYR A 474 17.64 -18.78 -9.22
N PRO A 475 17.36 -17.54 -9.68
CA PRO A 475 17.97 -16.25 -9.31
C PRO A 475 17.73 -15.89 -7.86
N VAL A 476 18.65 -15.09 -7.23
CA VAL A 476 18.49 -14.55 -5.90
C VAL A 476 17.92 -13.13 -5.96
N ILE A 477 18.50 -12.27 -6.79
CA ILE A 477 18.09 -10.89 -6.96
C ILE A 477 17.45 -10.71 -8.34
N ALA A 478 16.23 -10.23 -8.38
CA ALA A 478 15.50 -9.88 -9.59
C ALA A 478 15.31 -8.36 -9.67
N THR A 479 15.84 -7.72 -10.73
CA THR A 479 15.50 -6.33 -11.08
C THR A 479 14.37 -6.30 -12.08
N THR A 480 13.34 -5.51 -11.85
CA THR A 480 12.13 -5.49 -12.69
C THR A 480 11.53 -4.07 -12.76
N SER A 481 10.71 -3.84 -13.77
CA SER A 481 9.89 -2.62 -13.83
C SER A 481 8.42 -2.94 -13.53
N GLU A 482 7.72 -3.62 -14.45
CA GLU A 482 6.28 -3.89 -14.35
C GLU A 482 5.96 -5.39 -14.24
N LEU A 483 6.80 -6.27 -14.83
CA LEU A 483 6.45 -7.68 -15.02
C LEU A 483 6.14 -8.41 -13.71
N MET A 484 6.87 -8.10 -12.64
CA MET A 484 6.70 -8.76 -11.33
C MET A 484 5.71 -8.04 -10.40
N THR A 485 5.11 -6.93 -10.82
CA THR A 485 4.14 -6.19 -10.01
C THR A 485 2.90 -7.03 -9.73
N THR A 486 2.44 -7.84 -10.70
CA THR A 486 1.25 -8.69 -10.57
C THR A 486 1.53 -10.12 -11.03
N GLY A 487 0.72 -11.07 -10.57
CA GLY A 487 0.74 -12.46 -11.04
C GLY A 487 1.91 -13.32 -10.56
N VAL A 488 2.84 -12.77 -9.79
CA VAL A 488 4.03 -13.49 -9.30
C VAL A 488 3.82 -13.95 -7.88
N ASP A 489 3.82 -15.27 -7.64
CA ASP A 489 3.69 -15.88 -6.30
C ASP A 489 5.08 -16.25 -5.72
N ALA A 490 5.87 -15.24 -5.37
CA ALA A 490 7.22 -15.41 -4.84
C ALA A 490 7.20 -15.74 -3.33
N LYS A 491 6.91 -17.00 -2.97
CA LYS A 491 6.73 -17.44 -1.57
C LYS A 491 7.95 -17.22 -0.68
N THR A 492 9.14 -17.21 -1.25
CA THR A 492 10.41 -17.09 -0.52
C THR A 492 11.02 -15.69 -0.61
N CYS A 493 10.33 -14.71 -1.19
CA CYS A 493 10.81 -13.32 -1.26
C CYS A 493 10.87 -12.70 0.14
N LYS A 494 12.06 -12.31 0.59
CA LYS A 494 12.31 -11.72 1.91
C LYS A 494 12.64 -10.22 1.86
N LEU A 495 13.05 -9.71 0.71
CA LEU A 495 13.34 -8.30 0.52
C LEU A 495 12.62 -7.76 -0.72
N VAL A 496 11.83 -6.72 -0.52
CA VAL A 496 11.19 -5.94 -1.58
C VAL A 496 11.80 -4.55 -1.57
N VAL A 497 12.40 -4.14 -2.68
CA VAL A 497 13.06 -2.85 -2.81
C VAL A 497 12.24 -1.93 -3.69
N LEU A 498 11.94 -0.73 -3.20
CA LEU A 498 11.19 0.31 -3.88
C LEU A 498 12.15 1.41 -4.36
N ASP A 499 12.64 1.29 -5.59
CA ASP A 499 13.36 2.37 -6.29
C ASP A 499 12.62 2.80 -7.55
N GLN A 500 11.29 2.86 -7.42
CA GLN A 500 10.34 3.25 -8.46
C GLN A 500 9.44 4.36 -7.95
N ASN A 501 9.17 5.34 -8.79
CA ASN A 501 8.14 6.34 -8.53
C ASN A 501 6.75 5.68 -8.65
N ILE A 502 6.16 5.32 -7.53
CA ILE A 502 4.83 4.72 -7.47
C ILE A 502 3.82 5.86 -7.47
N GLN A 503 2.80 5.77 -8.35
CA GLN A 503 1.81 6.82 -8.55
C GLN A 503 0.42 6.44 -8.05
N SER A 504 0.19 5.16 -7.70
CA SER A 504 -1.11 4.70 -7.20
C SER A 504 -0.99 3.78 -6.01
N MET A 505 -1.96 3.88 -5.10
CA MET A 505 -2.15 3.00 -3.96
C MET A 505 -2.23 1.52 -4.39
N THR A 506 -2.92 1.26 -5.49
CA THR A 506 -3.08 -0.10 -6.02
C THR A 506 -1.76 -0.72 -6.43
N LYS A 507 -0.94 0.03 -7.19
CA LYS A 507 0.39 -0.43 -7.58
C LYS A 507 1.26 -0.69 -6.35
N PHE A 508 1.21 0.21 -5.36
CA PHE A 508 1.90 0.03 -4.09
C PHE A 508 1.47 -1.28 -3.39
N LYS A 509 0.16 -1.49 -3.19
CA LYS A 509 -0.37 -2.71 -2.55
C LYS A 509 -0.03 -3.99 -3.32
N GLN A 510 0.01 -3.94 -4.64
CA GLN A 510 0.44 -5.08 -5.46
C GLN A 510 1.92 -5.41 -5.30
N ILE A 511 2.77 -4.39 -5.21
CA ILE A 511 4.22 -4.54 -5.00
C ILE A 511 4.50 -5.15 -3.62
N ILE A 512 3.97 -4.57 -2.54
CA ILE A 512 4.17 -5.12 -1.20
C ILE A 512 3.59 -6.53 -1.07
N GLY A 513 2.51 -6.80 -1.77
CA GLY A 513 1.90 -8.11 -1.87
C GLY A 513 2.84 -9.23 -2.40
N ARG A 514 3.97 -8.89 -3.00
CA ARG A 514 5.00 -9.88 -3.41
C ARG A 514 5.74 -10.46 -2.21
N GLY A 515 5.85 -9.69 -1.13
CA GLY A 515 6.49 -10.14 0.12
C GLY A 515 5.54 -10.83 1.10
N THR A 516 4.23 -10.72 0.96
CA THR A 516 3.26 -11.12 2.00
C THR A 516 3.07 -12.64 2.18
N ARG A 517 3.65 -13.48 1.34
CA ARG A 517 3.55 -14.93 1.48
C ARG A 517 4.36 -15.43 2.66
N ILE A 518 3.81 -16.43 3.39
CA ILE A 518 4.54 -17.21 4.39
C ILE A 518 4.94 -18.56 3.78
N ASP A 519 6.17 -18.99 3.99
CA ASP A 519 6.63 -20.36 3.74
C ASP A 519 7.60 -20.80 4.84
N GLU A 520 7.08 -21.34 5.92
CA GLU A 520 7.85 -21.75 7.11
C GLU A 520 8.93 -22.79 6.78
N ARG A 521 8.65 -23.67 5.79
CA ARG A 521 9.59 -24.70 5.35
C ARG A 521 10.90 -24.13 4.80
N TYR A 522 10.86 -22.88 4.33
CA TYR A 522 12.01 -22.14 3.82
C TYR A 522 12.40 -20.95 4.72
N GLY A 523 11.91 -20.94 5.97
CA GLY A 523 12.22 -19.91 6.95
C GLY A 523 11.72 -18.51 6.55
N LYS A 524 10.61 -18.44 5.80
CA LYS A 524 9.98 -17.19 5.38
C LYS A 524 8.74 -16.93 6.23
N LEU A 525 8.92 -16.18 7.31
CA LEU A 525 7.84 -15.77 8.22
C LEU A 525 7.48 -14.29 8.09
N TRP A 526 8.41 -13.46 7.67
CA TRP A 526 8.27 -12.01 7.51
C TRP A 526 9.12 -11.53 6.32
N PHE A 527 9.00 -10.25 5.95
CA PHE A 527 9.83 -9.64 4.91
C PHE A 527 10.16 -8.18 5.23
N THR A 528 11.13 -7.63 4.53
CA THR A 528 11.49 -6.22 4.64
C THR A 528 11.16 -5.49 3.35
N ILE A 529 10.68 -4.26 3.49
CA ILE A 529 10.57 -3.29 2.42
C ILE A 529 11.72 -2.29 2.59
N LEU A 530 12.58 -2.19 1.59
CA LEU A 530 13.64 -1.19 1.52
C LEU A 530 13.18 -0.07 0.56
N ASP A 531 12.88 1.10 1.10
CA ASP A 531 12.18 2.16 0.37
C ASP A 531 13.08 3.37 0.15
N PHE A 532 13.47 3.60 -1.11
CA PHE A 532 14.27 4.76 -1.53
C PHE A 532 13.42 5.93 -2.08
N LYS A 533 12.12 5.73 -2.24
CA LYS A 533 11.23 6.72 -2.87
C LYS A 533 10.12 7.21 -1.93
N LYS A 534 10.17 6.85 -0.65
CA LYS A 534 9.16 7.18 0.37
C LYS A 534 7.73 6.75 0.01
N ALA A 535 7.61 5.71 -0.82
CA ALA A 535 6.33 5.17 -1.23
C ALA A 535 5.53 4.61 -0.03
N THR A 536 6.22 4.05 0.96
CA THR A 536 5.60 3.55 2.20
C THR A 536 5.02 4.65 3.09
N GLU A 537 5.45 5.88 2.92
CA GLU A 537 4.88 7.05 3.61
C GLU A 537 3.68 7.62 2.85
N LEU A 538 3.80 7.69 1.50
CA LEU A 538 2.77 8.27 0.65
C LEU A 538 1.49 7.43 0.58
N PHE A 539 1.61 6.10 0.68
CA PHE A 539 0.53 5.15 0.46
C PHE A 539 0.22 4.29 1.69
N ALA A 540 0.62 4.72 2.89
CA ALA A 540 0.26 4.03 4.12
C ALA A 540 -1.27 4.08 4.34
N ASP A 541 -1.86 2.90 4.53
CA ASP A 541 -3.28 2.73 4.85
C ASP A 541 -3.39 1.74 6.03
N GLU A 542 -3.24 2.27 7.24
CA GLU A 542 -3.19 1.47 8.48
C GLU A 542 -4.43 0.60 8.69
N ARG A 543 -5.57 0.98 8.10
CA ARG A 543 -6.82 0.24 8.25
C ARG A 543 -6.86 -0.99 7.36
N PHE A 544 -6.30 -0.90 6.14
CA PHE A 544 -6.28 -2.01 5.19
C PHE A 544 -4.95 -2.78 5.21
N ASP A 545 -3.81 -2.07 5.24
CA ASP A 545 -2.48 -2.68 5.17
C ASP A 545 -1.96 -3.10 6.55
N GLY A 546 -2.54 -2.57 7.62
CA GLY A 546 -2.04 -2.72 8.98
C GLY A 546 -0.85 -1.83 9.27
N ILE A 547 -0.42 -1.84 10.52
CA ILE A 547 0.78 -1.14 10.95
C ILE A 547 1.97 -2.07 10.68
N PRO A 548 3.03 -1.61 10.02
CA PRO A 548 4.28 -2.38 9.92
C PRO A 548 4.77 -2.77 11.31
N GLU A 549 5.32 -3.96 11.48
CA GLU A 549 5.93 -4.38 12.75
C GLU A 549 7.00 -3.36 13.19
N LYS A 550 7.67 -2.72 12.23
CA LYS A 550 8.56 -1.59 12.47
C LYS A 550 8.79 -0.74 11.23
N VAL A 551 8.92 0.56 11.44
CA VAL A 551 9.39 1.54 10.44
C VAL A 551 10.71 2.12 10.93
N MET A 552 11.71 2.12 10.06
CA MET A 552 13.01 2.75 10.33
C MET A 552 13.37 3.70 9.21
N ASP A 553 13.74 4.90 9.59
CA ASP A 553 14.44 5.83 8.70
C ASP A 553 15.95 5.64 8.91
N THR A 554 16.70 5.42 7.85
CA THR A 554 18.13 5.10 7.94
C THR A 554 18.89 5.68 6.75
N THR A 555 20.20 5.64 6.83
CA THR A 555 21.06 6.09 5.74
C THR A 555 21.85 4.93 5.15
N PRO A 556 22.34 5.05 3.89
CA PRO A 556 23.22 4.04 3.32
C PRO A 556 24.47 3.77 4.17
N GLN A 557 24.96 4.74 4.95
CA GLN A 557 26.11 4.58 5.83
C GLN A 557 25.79 3.74 7.05
N ASP A 558 24.62 3.97 7.71
CA ASP A 558 24.18 3.15 8.84
C ASP A 558 24.02 1.68 8.43
N ILE A 559 23.55 1.45 7.20
CA ILE A 559 23.46 0.09 6.65
C ILE A 559 24.84 -0.50 6.37
N ALA A 560 25.81 0.31 5.95
CA ALA A 560 27.17 -0.14 5.64
C ALA A 560 28.05 -0.33 6.90
N ASP A 561 27.78 0.39 8.00
CA ASP A 561 28.56 0.37 9.22
C ASP A 561 28.28 -0.91 10.03
N PRO A 562 29.27 -1.82 10.19
CA PRO A 562 29.12 -3.03 10.99
C PRO A 562 28.83 -2.78 12.48
N GLU A 563 29.25 -1.62 13.01
CA GLU A 563 29.09 -1.24 14.42
C GLU A 563 27.77 -0.48 14.66
N SER A 564 27.02 -0.12 13.64
CA SER A 564 25.71 0.51 13.81
C SER A 564 24.70 -0.54 14.28
N ASP A 565 24.07 -0.30 15.41
CA ASP A 565 22.98 -1.11 16.00
C ASP A 565 21.66 -1.00 15.23
N PHE A 566 21.77 -0.79 13.95
CA PHE A 566 20.62 -0.59 13.07
C PHE A 566 19.58 -1.75 13.13
N GLU A 567 20.03 -2.97 13.55
CA GLU A 567 19.13 -4.11 13.81
C GLU A 567 18.86 -4.34 15.31
N GLU A 568 19.75 -3.94 16.23
CA GLU A 568 19.63 -4.20 17.67
C GLU A 568 18.81 -3.14 18.41
N GLN A 569 18.66 -1.93 17.90
CA GLN A 569 17.71 -0.92 18.42
C GLN A 569 16.25 -1.41 18.42
N PHE A 570 16.06 -2.69 18.12
CA PHE A 570 14.78 -3.37 18.05
C PHE A 570 14.34 -4.06 19.34
N ASP A 571 15.24 -4.27 20.30
CA ASP A 571 14.98 -5.16 21.44
C ASP A 571 14.74 -4.45 22.79
N GLU A 572 14.94 -3.13 22.91
CA GLU A 572 14.68 -2.42 24.16
C GLU A 572 13.31 -1.71 24.14
N HIS A 573 12.45 -2.14 25.05
CA HIS A 573 11.14 -1.66 25.48
C HIS A 573 9.91 -2.17 24.71
N GLU A 574 9.49 -3.36 25.13
CA GLU A 574 8.07 -3.64 25.40
C GLU A 574 8.03 -4.63 26.57
N GLU A 575 7.84 -4.10 27.80
CA GLU A 575 7.38 -4.90 28.92
C GLU A 575 6.02 -5.49 28.57
N GLU A 576 5.88 -6.77 28.85
CA GLU A 576 4.65 -7.53 28.73
C GLU A 576 3.52 -6.84 29.51
N THR A 577 2.57 -6.28 28.84
CA THR A 577 1.24 -6.16 29.40
C THR A 577 0.46 -7.40 28.99
N GLU A 578 0.49 -8.40 29.85
CA GLU A 578 -0.61 -9.35 29.97
C GLU A 578 -1.87 -8.55 30.32
N ASP A 579 -2.94 -8.80 29.57
CA ASP A 579 -4.28 -8.26 29.69
C ASP A 579 -4.66 -7.16 28.68
N ASP A 580 -4.88 -7.54 27.43
CA ASP A 580 -5.90 -6.89 26.62
C ASP A 580 -7.19 -7.72 26.67
N VAL A 581 -7.87 -7.55 27.78
CA VAL A 581 -9.29 -7.84 27.90
C VAL A 581 -10.08 -6.67 27.29
N ILE A 582 -10.66 -6.94 26.12
CA ILE A 582 -11.96 -6.44 25.68
C ILE A 582 -12.26 -4.97 26.02
N GLY A 583 -12.04 -4.08 25.09
CA GLY A 583 -12.80 -2.84 24.95
C GLY A 583 -13.85 -3.05 23.86
N ALA A 584 -15.09 -3.02 24.28
CA ALA A 584 -16.26 -3.15 23.42
C ALA A 584 -16.51 -1.87 22.61
N ASP A 585 -17.09 -2.09 21.44
CA ASP A 585 -18.05 -1.24 20.76
C ASP A 585 -17.67 0.21 20.45
N GLU A 586 -17.26 0.45 19.22
CA GLU A 586 -17.78 1.61 18.48
C GLU A 586 -18.11 1.17 17.05
N ASP A 587 -19.38 1.30 16.69
CA ASP A 587 -19.89 1.19 15.34
C ASP A 587 -19.12 2.15 14.40
N PRO A 588 -18.72 1.72 13.20
CA PRO A 588 -18.08 2.62 12.27
C PRO A 588 -19.10 3.59 11.68
N ALA A 589 -18.97 4.87 12.08
CA ALA A 589 -19.64 5.96 11.43
C ALA A 589 -19.26 6.06 9.94
N PRO A 590 -20.18 6.49 9.07
CA PRO A 590 -19.93 6.55 7.64
C PRO A 590 -18.86 7.62 7.34
N TYR A 591 -17.89 7.24 6.50
CA TYR A 591 -16.77 8.06 6.09
C TYR A 591 -17.17 9.29 5.30
N THR A 592 -16.77 10.45 5.80
CA THR A 592 -16.54 11.63 4.96
C THR A 592 -15.03 11.84 4.85
N VAL A 593 -14.47 11.55 3.69
CA VAL A 593 -13.09 11.91 3.36
C VAL A 593 -13.07 13.39 2.99
N THR A 594 -12.60 14.22 3.90
CA THR A 594 -12.14 15.57 3.58
C THR A 594 -10.63 15.54 3.49
N GLY A 595 -10.14 15.56 2.27
CA GLY A 595 -8.73 15.67 1.97
C GLY A 595 -8.60 15.80 0.47
N SER A 596 -8.86 17.02 -0.03
CA SER A 596 -8.57 17.39 -1.39
C SER A 596 -7.10 17.78 -1.46
N ASP A 597 -6.26 16.88 -1.98
CA ASP A 597 -5.07 17.32 -2.67
C ASP A 597 -5.26 16.99 -4.14
N ASP A 598 -5.67 18.03 -4.83
CA ASP A 598 -5.81 18.13 -6.26
C ASP A 598 -4.40 18.06 -6.89
N VAL A 599 -3.92 16.85 -7.10
CA VAL A 599 -2.84 16.58 -8.04
C VAL A 599 -3.52 16.19 -9.32
N GLY A 600 -3.73 17.18 -10.18
CA GLY A 600 -4.29 16.98 -11.51
C GLY A 600 -3.59 15.82 -12.24
N PRO A 601 -4.29 15.10 -13.11
CA PRO A 601 -3.74 13.99 -13.86
C PRO A 601 -2.54 14.47 -14.67
N LEU A 602 -1.39 13.83 -14.42
CA LEU A 602 -0.27 13.96 -15.34
C LEU A 602 -0.68 13.29 -16.65
N PRO A 603 -0.33 13.84 -17.81
CA PRO A 603 -0.70 13.28 -19.10
C PRO A 603 -0.28 11.81 -19.15
N GLU A 604 -1.20 10.98 -19.62
CA GLU A 604 -0.94 9.59 -19.96
C GLU A 604 0.28 9.48 -20.86
N ASP A 605 1.06 8.42 -20.69
CA ASP A 605 2.15 8.04 -21.57
C ASP A 605 1.61 7.77 -22.99
N ASP A 606 1.46 8.84 -23.74
CA ASP A 606 1.60 8.76 -25.18
C ASP A 606 3.05 8.29 -25.42
N GLU A 607 3.28 7.39 -26.38
CA GLU A 607 4.58 6.85 -26.78
C GLU A 607 5.59 7.93 -27.27
N ASN A 608 5.48 9.14 -26.78
CA ASN A 608 6.49 10.16 -26.89
C ASN A 608 7.60 9.82 -25.92
N LYS A 609 8.70 9.26 -26.46
CA LYS A 609 9.97 9.03 -25.75
C LYS A 609 10.31 10.26 -24.92
N VAL A 610 10.03 10.19 -23.62
CA VAL A 610 10.45 11.23 -22.67
C VAL A 610 11.97 11.32 -22.77
N ARG A 611 12.47 12.48 -23.14
CA ARG A 611 13.90 12.72 -23.31
C ARG A 611 14.57 12.58 -21.96
N LYS A 612 15.54 11.67 -21.84
CA LYS A 612 16.30 11.44 -20.61
C LYS A 612 17.69 12.05 -20.74
N PHE A 613 18.07 12.89 -19.78
CA PHE A 613 19.41 13.40 -19.63
C PHE A 613 20.23 12.46 -18.75
N HIS A 614 21.42 12.11 -19.18
CA HIS A 614 22.35 11.26 -18.45
C HIS A 614 23.57 12.08 -18.00
N VAL A 615 23.80 12.15 -16.69
CA VAL A 615 24.86 12.94 -16.09
C VAL A 615 25.75 12.06 -15.23
N ASN A 616 27.08 12.26 -15.32
CA ASN A 616 28.07 11.59 -14.49
C ASN A 616 28.86 12.63 -13.70
N GLY A 617 29.53 12.23 -12.64
CA GLY A 617 30.35 13.08 -11.77
C GLY A 617 29.54 13.90 -10.77
N VAL A 618 28.29 13.49 -10.49
CA VAL A 618 27.49 14.10 -9.42
C VAL A 618 27.94 13.50 -8.08
N ALA A 619 28.35 14.35 -7.14
CA ALA A 619 28.62 13.92 -5.77
C ALA A 619 27.30 13.50 -5.13
N VAL A 620 27.17 12.23 -4.78
CA VAL A 620 26.05 11.68 -4.05
C VAL A 620 26.57 11.21 -2.70
N GLY A 621 26.07 11.81 -1.63
CA GLY A 621 26.49 11.55 -0.26
C GLY A 621 25.35 11.10 0.61
N VAL A 622 25.57 11.05 1.90
CA VAL A 622 24.63 10.55 2.89
C VAL A 622 24.46 11.55 4.01
N PHE A 623 23.24 11.77 4.41
CA PHE A 623 22.90 12.63 5.53
C PHE A 623 22.32 11.81 6.69
N ALA A 624 22.85 12.02 7.88
CA ALA A 624 22.40 11.37 9.10
C ALA A 624 22.17 12.40 10.20
N GLN A 625 20.93 12.87 10.34
CA GLN A 625 20.52 13.55 11.57
C GLN A 625 19.12 13.07 11.97
N ARG A 626 18.97 12.61 13.20
CA ARG A 626 17.74 12.08 13.77
C ARG A 626 17.31 12.92 14.95
N VAL A 627 16.01 13.16 15.07
CA VAL A 627 15.38 13.78 16.25
C VAL A 627 14.72 12.69 17.07
N GLN A 628 15.05 12.67 18.37
CA GLN A 628 14.38 11.80 19.34
C GLN A 628 13.51 12.66 20.24
N TYR A 629 12.24 12.32 20.36
CA TYR A 629 11.31 13.01 21.25
C TYR A 629 10.28 12.02 21.82
N TYR A 630 9.68 12.38 22.95
CA TYR A 630 8.58 11.63 23.51
C TYR A 630 7.25 12.17 22.94
N ASP A 631 6.42 11.28 22.40
CA ASP A 631 5.08 11.64 21.95
C ASP A 631 4.12 11.90 23.13
N ALA A 632 2.85 12.22 22.82
CA ALA A 632 1.83 12.50 23.82
C ALA A 632 1.53 11.30 24.75
N ASP A 633 1.87 10.08 24.32
CA ASP A 633 1.67 8.84 25.04
C ASP A 633 2.94 8.42 25.83
N GLY A 634 3.98 9.26 25.84
CA GLY A 634 5.24 9.02 26.53
C GLY A 634 6.18 8.01 25.83
N LYS A 635 5.90 7.67 24.57
CA LYS A 635 6.75 6.76 23.78
C LYS A 635 7.88 7.56 23.12
N LEU A 636 9.11 7.05 23.20
CA LEU A 636 10.25 7.64 22.51
C LEU A 636 10.12 7.41 20.99
N VAL A 637 9.96 8.48 20.24
CA VAL A 637 9.91 8.47 18.77
C VAL A 637 11.24 8.98 18.25
N THR A 638 11.83 8.24 17.32
CA THR A 638 13.04 8.65 16.58
C THR A 638 12.68 8.85 15.13
N GLU A 639 12.84 10.05 14.61
CA GLU A 639 12.55 10.36 13.21
C GLU A 639 13.61 11.28 12.62
N SER A 640 13.67 11.40 11.28
CA SER A 640 14.55 12.36 10.62
C SER A 640 14.17 13.78 11.03
N PHE A 641 15.15 14.67 11.08
CA PHE A 641 14.90 16.07 11.41
C PHE A 641 13.94 16.73 10.40
N LYS A 642 14.01 16.32 9.15
CA LYS A 642 13.10 16.74 8.09
C LYS A 642 11.66 16.33 8.34
N ASP A 643 11.42 15.07 8.73
CA ASP A 643 10.07 14.58 9.02
C ASP A 643 9.50 15.24 10.29
N TYR A 644 10.33 15.47 11.30
CA TYR A 644 9.95 16.24 12.48
C TYR A 644 9.55 17.67 12.10
N THR A 645 10.37 18.36 11.30
CA THR A 645 10.08 19.72 10.80
C THR A 645 8.77 19.74 10.02
N ARG A 646 8.58 18.76 9.13
CA ARG A 646 7.35 18.62 8.33
C ARG A 646 6.11 18.42 9.21
N LYS A 647 6.15 17.49 10.15
CA LYS A 647 5.03 17.24 11.07
C LYS A 647 4.71 18.45 11.94
N THR A 648 5.74 19.11 12.45
CA THR A 648 5.58 20.29 13.30
C THR A 648 4.91 21.43 12.53
N LEU A 649 5.36 21.72 11.32
CA LEU A 649 4.78 22.77 10.50
C LEU A 649 3.37 22.45 9.99
N LEU A 650 3.09 21.23 9.56
CA LEU A 650 1.77 20.84 9.09
C LEU A 650 0.70 20.89 10.20
N LYS A 651 1.09 20.77 11.46
CA LYS A 651 0.16 20.98 12.59
C LYS A 651 -0.29 22.44 12.70
N GLU A 652 0.58 23.40 12.40
CA GLU A 652 0.26 24.83 12.47
C GLU A 652 -0.23 25.41 11.16
N TYR A 653 0.33 24.97 10.05
CA TYR A 653 0.05 25.48 8.70
C TYR A 653 -0.31 24.32 7.77
N ALA A 654 -1.59 24.01 7.70
CA ALA A 654 -2.09 22.86 6.96
C ALA A 654 -1.86 22.95 5.44
N SER A 655 -1.60 24.17 4.92
CA SER A 655 -1.34 24.38 3.50
C SER A 655 -0.21 25.39 3.25
N LEU A 656 0.40 25.30 2.07
CA LEU A 656 1.41 26.29 1.60
C LEU A 656 0.85 27.72 1.61
N ASP A 657 -0.42 27.90 1.25
CA ASP A 657 -1.06 29.23 1.20
C ASP A 657 -1.23 29.81 2.61
N ASP A 658 -1.51 29.00 3.63
CA ASP A 658 -1.60 29.43 5.01
C ASP A 658 -0.21 29.85 5.52
N PHE A 659 0.80 29.05 5.26
CA PHE A 659 2.17 29.39 5.63
C PHE A 659 2.64 30.66 4.91
N THR A 660 2.43 30.77 3.60
CA THR A 660 2.81 31.95 2.81
C THR A 660 2.11 33.21 3.32
N ARG A 661 0.81 33.14 3.66
CA ARG A 661 0.09 34.28 4.23
C ARG A 661 0.68 34.72 5.59
N LYS A 662 0.98 33.79 6.47
CA LYS A 662 1.60 34.07 7.77
C LYS A 662 2.98 34.71 7.56
N TRP A 663 3.78 34.13 6.67
CA TRP A 663 5.12 34.65 6.35
C TRP A 663 5.08 36.07 5.79
N GLN A 664 4.24 36.29 4.77
CA GLN A 664 4.10 37.63 4.17
C GLN A 664 3.49 38.67 5.11
N GLY A 665 2.53 38.28 5.95
CA GLY A 665 1.85 39.15 6.90
C GLY A 665 2.65 39.49 8.15
N ALA A 666 3.80 38.85 8.38
CA ALA A 666 4.63 39.17 9.55
C ALA A 666 5.40 40.48 9.36
N GLU A 667 5.34 41.36 10.35
CA GLU A 667 6.14 42.63 10.34
C GLU A 667 7.64 42.36 10.28
N ARG A 668 8.09 41.27 10.86
CA ARG A 668 9.50 40.80 10.79
C ARG A 668 9.52 39.28 10.57
N LYS A 669 10.19 38.82 9.54
CA LYS A 669 10.35 37.39 9.23
C LYS A 669 11.16 36.69 10.32
N GLN A 670 12.07 37.37 10.94
CA GLN A 670 12.84 36.93 12.11
C GLN A 670 11.95 36.46 13.27
N ALA A 671 10.76 37.04 13.43
CA ALA A 671 9.84 36.62 14.49
C ALA A 671 9.31 35.20 14.25
N ILE A 672 8.96 34.88 12.99
CA ILE A 672 8.54 33.53 12.60
C ILE A 672 9.70 32.54 12.73
N ILE A 673 10.89 32.92 12.30
CA ILE A 673 12.10 32.08 12.42
C ILE A 673 12.32 31.71 13.89
N LYS A 674 12.25 32.65 14.81
CA LYS A 674 12.38 32.40 16.26
C LYS A 674 11.24 31.57 16.85
N GLU A 675 10.01 31.79 16.39
CA GLU A 675 8.85 30.98 16.80
C GLU A 675 9.06 29.50 16.45
N LEU A 676 9.58 29.24 15.25
CA LEU A 676 9.88 27.89 14.76
C LEU A 676 11.11 27.27 15.46
N GLU A 677 12.12 28.07 15.81
CA GLU A 677 13.25 27.63 16.67
C GLU A 677 12.76 27.16 18.05
N GLN A 678 11.80 27.88 18.66
CA GLN A 678 11.21 27.49 19.93
C GLN A 678 10.40 26.19 19.85
N GLN A 679 9.95 25.83 18.65
CA GLN A 679 9.27 24.56 18.37
C GLN A 679 10.25 23.42 18.02
N GLY A 680 11.55 23.67 18.11
CA GLY A 680 12.59 22.67 17.91
C GLY A 680 13.15 22.60 16.49
N ILE A 681 12.88 23.59 15.62
CA ILE A 681 13.50 23.65 14.29
C ILE A 681 14.89 24.28 14.42
N ILE A 682 15.91 23.57 14.00
CA ILE A 682 17.32 23.98 14.03
C ILE A 682 17.76 24.29 12.60
N TRP A 683 17.89 25.57 12.28
CA TRP A 683 18.15 26.06 10.93
C TRP A 683 19.46 25.57 10.33
N GLU A 684 20.51 25.49 11.16
CA GLU A 684 21.81 25.01 10.75
C GLU A 684 21.74 23.57 10.23
N VAL A 685 20.99 22.73 10.94
CA VAL A 685 20.76 21.33 10.58
C VAL A 685 19.94 21.25 9.29
N LEU A 686 18.86 22.03 9.21
CA LEU A 686 18.04 22.08 8.02
C LEU A 686 18.80 22.60 6.80
N ALA A 687 19.65 23.63 7.00
CA ALA A 687 20.51 24.17 5.95
C ALA A 687 21.59 23.20 5.49
N GLU A 688 22.07 22.34 6.38
CA GLU A 688 22.98 21.26 6.01
C GLU A 688 22.28 20.19 5.17
N GLU A 689 21.03 19.87 5.49
CA GLU A 689 20.23 18.87 4.76
C GLU A 689 19.77 19.35 3.38
N VAL A 690 19.34 20.60 3.24
CA VAL A 690 18.67 21.06 2.01
C VAL A 690 19.45 22.09 1.20
N GLY A 691 20.49 22.69 1.77
CA GLY A 691 21.37 23.64 1.11
C GLY A 691 21.57 24.97 1.85
N LYS A 692 22.83 25.32 2.11
CA LYS A 692 23.22 26.50 2.89
C LYS A 692 22.90 27.84 2.21
N GLU A 693 22.70 27.84 0.88
CA GLU A 693 22.38 29.06 0.10
C GLU A 693 20.87 29.36 0.03
N LEU A 694 20.04 28.50 0.63
CA LEU A 694 18.59 28.72 0.67
C LEU A 694 18.20 29.70 1.77
N ASP A 695 17.10 30.39 1.56
CA ASP A 695 16.42 31.16 2.59
C ASP A 695 15.60 30.21 3.51
N PRO A 696 15.45 30.53 4.81
CA PRO A 696 14.56 29.74 5.69
C PRO A 696 13.16 29.46 5.13
N PHE A 697 12.59 30.44 4.42
CA PHE A 697 11.31 30.24 3.72
C PHE A 697 11.37 29.13 2.67
N ASP A 698 12.42 29.10 1.84
CA ASP A 698 12.59 28.08 0.81
C ASP A 698 12.89 26.72 1.38
N MET A 699 13.68 26.65 2.45
CA MET A 699 13.95 25.41 3.17
C MET A 699 12.65 24.78 3.63
N LEU A 700 11.76 25.57 4.27
CA LEU A 700 10.47 25.08 4.76
C LEU A 700 9.51 24.73 3.61
N CYS A 701 9.41 25.61 2.60
CA CYS A 701 8.54 25.31 1.44
C CYS A 701 8.98 24.03 0.72
N HIS A 702 10.28 23.78 0.66
CA HIS A 702 10.82 22.56 0.05
C HIS A 702 10.52 21.31 0.92
N VAL A 703 10.87 21.38 2.21
CA VAL A 703 10.77 20.24 3.12
C VAL A 703 9.32 19.85 3.38
N VAL A 704 8.44 20.84 3.58
CA VAL A 704 7.06 20.60 4.05
C VAL A 704 6.10 20.43 2.88
N TYR A 705 6.20 21.29 1.87
CA TYR A 705 5.22 21.34 0.78
C TYR A 705 5.79 20.88 -0.58
N GLY A 706 7.04 20.37 -0.61
CA GLY A 706 7.66 19.85 -1.83
C GLY A 706 7.88 20.89 -2.94
N GLN A 707 7.95 22.20 -2.59
CA GLN A 707 8.19 23.24 -3.57
C GLN A 707 9.65 23.23 -4.05
N PRO A 708 9.89 23.50 -5.33
CA PRO A 708 11.26 23.71 -5.81
C PRO A 708 11.91 24.88 -5.06
N PRO A 709 13.03 24.65 -4.36
CA PRO A 709 13.66 25.72 -3.58
C PRO A 709 14.37 26.70 -4.50
N LEU A 710 14.36 27.99 -4.14
CA LEU A 710 15.13 29.03 -4.76
C LEU A 710 16.26 29.49 -3.82
N THR A 711 17.44 29.61 -4.36
CA THR A 711 18.52 30.24 -3.60
C THR A 711 18.23 31.71 -3.36
N ARG A 712 18.83 32.29 -2.32
CA ARG A 712 18.73 33.74 -2.04
C ARG A 712 19.12 34.58 -3.26
N LYS A 713 20.15 34.18 -4.00
CA LYS A 713 20.58 34.85 -5.24
C LYS A 713 19.51 34.78 -6.32
N GLU A 714 18.89 33.64 -6.52
CA GLU A 714 17.81 33.50 -7.52
C GLU A 714 16.58 34.34 -7.16
N ARG A 715 16.22 34.42 -5.88
CA ARG A 715 15.16 35.32 -5.42
C ARG A 715 15.49 36.78 -5.70
N ALA A 716 16.70 37.21 -5.39
CA ALA A 716 17.16 38.56 -5.68
C ALA A 716 17.14 38.86 -7.18
N GLU A 717 17.60 37.96 -8.02
CA GLU A 717 17.55 38.12 -9.47
C GLU A 717 16.11 38.18 -10.00
N ASN A 718 15.18 37.35 -9.44
CA ASN A 718 13.78 37.38 -9.84
C ASN A 718 13.11 38.73 -9.52
N VAL A 719 13.46 39.38 -8.39
CA VAL A 719 13.00 40.73 -8.09
C VAL A 719 13.51 41.73 -9.15
N ARG A 720 14.78 41.64 -9.55
CA ARG A 720 15.35 42.48 -10.59
C ARG A 720 14.68 42.28 -11.95
N LYS A 721 14.44 41.05 -12.35
CA LYS A 721 13.79 40.71 -13.62
C LYS A 721 12.37 41.26 -13.75
N ARG A 722 11.66 41.44 -12.65
CA ARG A 722 10.32 42.02 -12.61
C ARG A 722 10.27 43.54 -12.72
N ASN A 723 11.40 44.19 -12.86
CA ASN A 723 11.54 45.66 -12.95
C ASN A 723 10.88 46.42 -11.79
N TYR A 724 10.83 45.78 -10.60
CA TYR A 724 10.19 46.32 -9.40
C TYR A 724 10.67 47.72 -9.00
N PHE A 725 11.95 48.02 -9.23
CA PHE A 725 12.60 49.24 -8.78
C PHE A 725 12.20 50.47 -9.59
N THR A 726 11.62 50.34 -10.78
CA THR A 726 11.31 51.44 -11.69
C THR A 726 10.36 52.51 -11.13
N LYS A 727 9.60 52.18 -10.08
CA LYS A 727 8.68 53.09 -9.38
C LYS A 727 9.36 54.02 -8.37
N TYR A 728 10.63 53.78 -8.05
CA TYR A 728 11.39 54.55 -7.05
C TYR A 728 12.34 55.54 -7.71
N SER A 729 12.76 56.56 -6.96
CA SER A 729 13.80 57.49 -7.38
C SER A 729 15.17 56.79 -7.56
N ASP A 730 16.06 57.32 -8.36
CA ASP A 730 17.40 56.77 -8.58
C ASP A 730 18.16 56.50 -7.28
N ALA A 731 18.03 57.44 -6.30
CA ALA A 731 18.63 57.29 -4.99
C ALA A 731 18.03 56.11 -4.21
N ALA A 732 16.71 55.95 -4.24
CA ALA A 732 16.05 54.81 -3.60
C ALA A 732 16.34 53.48 -4.30
N GLN A 733 16.41 53.47 -5.64
CA GLN A 733 16.80 52.30 -6.41
C GLN A 733 18.21 51.82 -6.05
N ALA A 734 19.18 52.71 -5.89
CA ALA A 734 20.53 52.36 -5.47
C ALA A 734 20.54 51.68 -4.08
N VAL A 735 19.80 52.25 -3.12
CA VAL A 735 19.70 51.68 -1.78
C VAL A 735 19.00 50.32 -1.80
N LEU A 736 17.86 50.16 -2.49
CA LEU A 736 17.13 48.93 -2.56
C LEU A 736 17.89 47.81 -3.29
N ASN A 737 18.64 48.16 -4.36
CA ASN A 737 19.50 47.16 -5.01
C ASN A 737 20.62 46.68 -4.10
N THR A 738 21.23 47.61 -3.33
CA THR A 738 22.28 47.27 -2.38
C THR A 738 21.74 46.39 -1.22
N LEU A 739 20.52 46.69 -0.74
CA LEU A 739 19.83 45.81 0.25
C LEU A 739 19.53 44.44 -0.33
N LEU A 740 19.12 44.35 -1.59
CA LEU A 740 18.87 43.10 -2.27
C LEU A 740 20.16 42.26 -2.45
N ASP A 741 21.32 42.92 -2.67
CA ASP A 741 22.62 42.25 -2.67
C ASP A 741 22.97 41.69 -1.28
N LYS A 742 22.71 42.46 -0.23
CA LYS A 742 22.89 42.01 1.15
C LYS A 742 21.99 40.81 1.49
N TYR A 743 20.75 40.86 1.07
CA TYR A 743 19.85 39.73 1.18
C TYR A 743 20.42 38.49 0.46
N ALA A 744 20.88 38.64 -0.77
CA ALA A 744 21.43 37.53 -1.56
C ALA A 744 22.64 36.86 -0.90
N ASP A 745 23.44 37.63 -0.16
CA ASP A 745 24.64 37.13 0.52
C ASP A 745 24.33 36.52 1.89
N ALA A 746 23.49 37.17 2.72
CA ALA A 746 23.36 36.83 4.13
C ALA A 746 21.91 36.58 4.61
N GLY A 747 20.89 36.82 3.76
CA GLY A 747 19.47 36.55 4.05
C GLY A 747 18.70 37.75 4.59
N VAL A 748 17.42 37.49 4.95
CA VAL A 748 16.43 38.53 5.31
C VAL A 748 16.81 39.34 6.54
N GLN A 749 17.57 38.76 7.45
CA GLN A 749 18.03 39.43 8.68
C GLN A 749 18.79 40.71 8.41
N GLU A 750 19.51 40.74 7.30
CA GLU A 750 20.37 41.92 6.92
C GLU A 750 19.55 43.09 6.38
N ILE A 751 18.30 42.89 6.00
CA ILE A 751 17.46 43.95 5.42
C ILE A 751 16.37 44.46 6.35
N GLU A 752 15.97 43.70 7.38
CA GLU A 752 14.92 44.08 8.32
C GLU A 752 15.34 45.20 9.30
N SER A 753 16.62 45.40 9.51
CA SER A 753 17.11 46.42 10.44
C SER A 753 17.56 47.69 9.72
N ILE A 754 16.99 48.82 10.06
CA ILE A 754 17.42 50.13 9.53
C ILE A 754 18.90 50.46 9.83
N GLN A 755 19.49 49.77 10.80
CA GLN A 755 20.91 49.94 11.16
C GLN A 755 21.85 49.43 10.04
N VAL A 756 21.36 48.60 9.15
CA VAL A 756 22.15 48.15 7.97
C VAL A 756 22.63 49.31 7.12
N LEU A 757 21.86 50.41 7.04
CA LEU A 757 22.21 51.61 6.31
C LEU A 757 23.45 52.35 6.89
N LYS A 758 23.94 51.98 8.07
CA LYS A 758 25.19 52.50 8.67
C LYS A 758 26.41 51.66 8.29
N LEU A 759 26.21 50.53 7.64
CA LEU A 759 27.26 49.59 7.27
C LEU A 759 27.70 49.81 5.82
N LYS A 760 28.92 49.37 5.48
CA LYS A 760 29.33 49.32 4.08
C LYS A 760 28.42 48.44 3.23
N PRO A 761 28.12 48.80 2.00
CA PRO A 761 28.59 49.98 1.25
C PRO A 761 27.73 51.26 1.34
N PHE A 762 26.69 51.29 2.19
CA PHE A 762 25.75 52.41 2.31
C PHE A 762 26.41 53.71 2.82
N ASP A 763 27.50 53.61 3.56
CA ASP A 763 28.26 54.75 4.04
C ASP A 763 28.74 55.69 2.89
N SER A 764 28.90 55.13 1.71
CA SER A 764 29.25 55.91 0.51
C SER A 764 28.05 56.66 -0.09
N MET A 765 26.80 56.31 0.29
CA MET A 765 25.56 56.92 -0.20
C MET A 765 25.09 58.09 0.67
N GLY A 766 25.74 58.34 1.84
CA GLY A 766 25.43 59.40 2.79
C GLY A 766 25.16 58.89 4.21
N THR A 767 24.80 59.78 5.09
CA THR A 767 24.39 59.45 6.47
C THR A 767 22.98 58.86 6.47
N LEU A 768 22.64 58.05 7.49
CA LEU A 768 21.32 57.44 7.62
C LEU A 768 20.16 58.44 7.39
N PRO A 769 20.12 59.65 7.98
CA PRO A 769 19.06 60.63 7.73
C PRO A 769 19.04 61.11 6.27
N GLU A 770 20.20 61.28 5.64
CA GLU A 770 20.31 61.73 4.24
C GLU A 770 19.82 60.68 3.27
N ILE A 771 20.19 59.42 3.47
CA ILE A 771 19.72 58.27 2.67
C ILE A 771 18.19 58.15 2.73
N ILE A 772 17.61 58.24 3.92
CA ILE A 772 16.17 58.16 4.11
C ILE A 772 15.46 59.31 3.43
N LYS A 773 15.94 60.54 3.66
CA LYS A 773 15.31 61.76 3.14
C LYS A 773 15.41 61.87 1.62
N SER A 774 16.53 61.53 1.03
CA SER A 774 16.74 61.61 -0.44
C SER A 774 16.09 60.47 -1.21
N GLY A 775 16.07 59.25 -0.63
CA GLY A 775 15.52 58.06 -1.27
C GLY A 775 14.00 57.89 -1.03
N PHE A 776 13.57 58.08 0.19
CA PHE A 776 12.24 57.62 0.65
C PHE A 776 11.39 58.73 1.26
N GLY A 777 11.88 59.97 1.37
CA GLY A 777 11.19 61.10 1.96
C GLY A 777 11.22 61.09 3.49
N ASP A 778 10.78 60.05 4.12
CA ASP A 778 10.81 59.86 5.57
C ASP A 778 10.98 58.38 5.98
N ARG A 779 10.99 58.13 7.28
CA ARG A 779 11.16 56.78 7.82
C ARG A 779 10.00 55.83 7.45
N ASN A 780 8.78 56.37 7.34
CA ASN A 780 7.61 55.56 6.98
C ASN A 780 7.70 55.12 5.51
N GLY A 781 8.14 56.01 4.62
CA GLY A 781 8.39 55.70 3.22
C GLY A 781 9.48 54.62 3.06
N TYR A 782 10.55 54.68 3.88
CA TYR A 782 11.56 53.63 3.91
C TYR A 782 10.98 52.29 4.40
N ASN A 783 10.25 52.26 5.52
CA ASN A 783 9.65 51.03 6.05
C ASN A 783 8.66 50.42 5.06
N GLN A 784 7.85 51.23 4.38
CA GLN A 784 6.97 50.78 3.33
C GLN A 784 7.74 50.14 2.16
N ALA A 785 8.82 50.78 1.71
CA ALA A 785 9.64 50.26 0.64
C ALA A 785 10.31 48.92 0.99
N ILE A 786 10.74 48.73 2.24
CA ILE A 786 11.30 47.47 2.74
C ILE A 786 10.21 46.38 2.78
N SER A 787 9.01 46.66 3.33
CA SER A 787 7.91 45.71 3.37
C SER A 787 7.48 45.26 1.97
N GLU A 788 7.44 46.20 1.02
CA GLU A 788 7.14 45.86 -0.38
C GLU A 788 8.28 45.04 -1.03
N LEU A 789 9.58 45.38 -0.74
CA LEU A 789 10.72 44.60 -1.19
C LEU A 789 10.65 43.14 -0.67
N GLU A 790 10.37 42.97 0.60
CA GLU A 790 10.18 41.62 1.19
C GLU A 790 9.04 40.87 0.54
N SER A 791 7.90 41.50 0.28
CA SER A 791 6.80 40.90 -0.43
C SER A 791 7.19 40.41 -1.83
N GLU A 792 8.01 41.18 -2.52
CA GLU A 792 8.54 40.83 -3.84
C GLU A 792 9.60 39.70 -3.77
N ILE A 793 10.42 39.66 -2.74
CA ILE A 793 11.40 38.59 -2.51
C ILE A 793 10.66 37.24 -2.33
N TYR A 794 9.60 37.20 -1.50
CA TYR A 794 8.84 35.98 -1.18
C TYR A 794 7.63 35.73 -2.08
N HIS A 795 7.57 36.42 -3.22
CA HIS A 795 6.55 36.15 -4.23
C HIS A 795 6.76 34.73 -4.83
N LEU A 796 5.75 33.91 -4.73
CA LEU A 796 5.73 32.62 -5.42
C LEU A 796 5.22 32.83 -6.85
N PRO A 797 5.88 32.28 -7.88
CA PRO A 797 5.34 32.34 -9.24
C PRO A 797 3.97 31.66 -9.27
N PRO A 798 3.02 32.14 -10.10
CA PRO A 798 1.76 31.46 -10.27
C PRO A 798 2.04 30.02 -10.70
N ARG A 799 1.33 29.06 -10.09
CA ARG A 799 1.42 27.66 -10.48
C ARG A 799 1.16 27.60 -11.99
N SER A 800 2.13 27.12 -12.75
CA SER A 800 1.88 26.76 -14.15
C SER A 800 0.82 25.69 -14.15
N ALA A 801 -0.35 26.05 -14.69
CA ALA A 801 -1.50 25.19 -14.84
C ALA A 801 -1.18 23.95 -15.69
#